data_ade2c908b01e2a7b86cd3528f00f93b0
#
_entry.id   ade2c908b01e2a7b86cd3528f00f93b0
#
_cell.length_a   1.000
_cell.length_b   1.000
_cell.length_c   1.000
_cell.angle_alpha   90.00
_cell.angle_beta   90.00
_cell.angle_gamma   90.00
#
_symmetry.space_group_name_H-M   'P 1'
#
loop_
_entity.id
_entity.type
_entity.pdbx_description
1 polymer ?
#
loop_
_entity_poly.entity_id
_entity_poly.type
_entity_poly.pdbx_seq_one_letter_code
_entity_poly.pdbx_strand_id
1 'polypeptide(L)'
;MTHAIGIDLGTTYSCLAVLNEHGQPTTIPNQEGELSTPSVVFFDEHEAIVGTEALRNAIAFPDRVIQNAKRFIADPNKSWQIDDTEFSPQQVSTLILKKLISAAQDQLGQIDEAVVTVPAQFSDAQRDATIQAAKAAGLKQVEIINEPVAAALCHVLGSEGLAFTELAIDQQLLVFDLGGGTLDLAIVSYTSDEVRVVASDGDLELGGLDWTQTLVDLAAQKFIKDFHSDPRTHPKSHQFLALEAEQAKRSLSVRPRAAITVQHDGQQKTYQIELTEFVTTCAELLQRSETVTKRILNDQGYGWAHVDVVLTTGGASRMPMIKESLQTLSGRTLNSTLSPDQSIAHGAAYYAGMLLANRQHAQTVFNQQATERLQGIQQKSVNARALGILIRNTTTGKKVPHYLIPANTPLPAQATQTFGTVVDHQTRVHVKIVESGAGPGKPHTILGDCMITDLPTDLSEGSEVDVTISYDHEARVHISAKERLSGLSAEARLVRPENISGQLQKTTATQPENTTATQPPTPTPTPVTTESIPEEETPSIDSNASMSINQLNAEIASLSGQFQVVPTDPLESEQPIALCNFCAEPLHRKGHCTKCGKTSKSAAKKRPQKHKPKNSNTNPKKRRLKKRRPKKKATQPTNQPAAKDTETGEKDFWDFLE
;
A
#
# COMPACT_ATOMS: atom_id res chain seq x y z
N MET A 1 28.73 -12.14 -5.17
CA MET A 1 28.68 -10.73 -4.71
C MET A 1 27.30 -10.47 -4.19
N THR A 2 27.15 -9.71 -3.13
CA THR A 2 25.83 -9.33 -2.61
C THR A 2 25.44 -8.01 -3.25
N HIS A 3 24.22 -7.92 -3.79
CA HIS A 3 23.70 -6.72 -4.46
C HIS A 3 22.63 -6.06 -3.61
N ALA A 4 22.54 -4.74 -3.61
CA ALA A 4 21.47 -3.99 -2.95
C ALA A 4 20.27 -3.90 -3.89
N ILE A 5 19.36 -4.88 -3.80
CA ILE A 5 18.20 -5.05 -4.68
C ILE A 5 16.94 -4.51 -4.00
N GLY A 6 16.22 -3.66 -4.70
CA GLY A 6 14.88 -3.21 -4.35
C GLY A 6 13.86 -3.64 -5.40
N ILE A 7 12.74 -4.20 -4.96
CA ILE A 7 11.66 -4.65 -5.82
C ILE A 7 10.37 -3.95 -5.43
N ASP A 8 9.78 -3.23 -6.36
CA ASP A 8 8.40 -2.78 -6.27
C ASP A 8 7.48 -3.84 -6.88
N LEU A 9 6.81 -4.62 -6.03
CA LEU A 9 5.74 -5.51 -6.45
C LEU A 9 4.44 -4.74 -6.52
N GLY A 10 4.14 -4.11 -7.64
CA GLY A 10 2.93 -3.31 -7.81
C GLY A 10 1.69 -4.13 -8.21
N THR A 11 0.49 -3.58 -7.98
CA THR A 11 -0.78 -4.23 -8.38
C THR A 11 -0.91 -4.38 -9.90
N THR A 12 -0.46 -3.38 -10.65
CA THR A 12 -0.58 -3.34 -12.11
C THR A 12 0.75 -3.44 -12.84
N TYR A 13 1.81 -2.89 -12.27
CA TYR A 13 3.17 -2.92 -12.80
C TYR A 13 4.15 -3.16 -11.66
N SER A 14 5.19 -3.92 -11.93
CA SER A 14 6.28 -4.20 -11.00
C SER A 14 7.63 -3.79 -11.59
N CYS A 15 8.57 -3.41 -10.74
CA CYS A 15 9.86 -2.88 -11.14
C CYS A 15 10.96 -3.38 -10.19
N LEU A 16 12.18 -3.56 -10.71
CA LEU A 16 13.35 -3.94 -9.91
C LEU A 16 14.48 -2.94 -10.13
N ALA A 17 15.15 -2.56 -9.05
CA ALA A 17 16.30 -1.68 -9.08
C ALA A 17 17.47 -2.22 -8.25
N VAL A 18 18.68 -1.79 -8.59
CA VAL A 18 19.92 -2.10 -7.87
C VAL A 18 20.71 -0.83 -7.60
N LEU A 19 21.44 -0.75 -6.51
CA LEU A 19 22.44 0.29 -6.32
C LEU A 19 23.76 -0.11 -6.98
N ASN A 20 24.33 0.83 -7.74
CA ASN A 20 25.69 0.70 -8.27
C ASN A 20 26.75 0.94 -7.16
N GLU A 21 28.04 0.82 -7.51
CA GLU A 21 29.16 1.04 -6.58
C GLU A 21 29.23 2.46 -5.97
N HIS A 22 28.58 3.43 -6.60
CA HIS A 22 28.46 4.82 -6.12
C HIS A 22 27.24 5.04 -5.23
N GLY A 23 26.45 3.98 -4.94
CA GLY A 23 25.23 4.07 -4.16
C GLY A 23 24.09 4.76 -4.92
N GLN A 24 24.10 4.76 -6.24
CA GLN A 24 23.04 5.33 -7.08
C GLN A 24 22.14 4.21 -7.60
N PRO A 25 20.81 4.40 -7.58
CA PRO A 25 19.87 3.39 -8.05
C PRO A 25 19.85 3.33 -9.58
N THR A 26 19.74 2.14 -10.10
CA THR A 26 19.55 1.86 -11.52
C THR A 26 18.45 0.82 -11.68
N THR A 27 17.46 1.12 -12.51
CA THR A 27 16.38 0.16 -12.81
C THR A 27 16.91 -0.93 -13.73
N ILE A 28 16.65 -2.18 -13.38
CA ILE A 28 16.97 -3.33 -14.21
C ILE A 28 15.81 -3.61 -15.16
N PRO A 29 16.01 -3.53 -16.47
CA PRO A 29 14.98 -3.89 -17.43
C PRO A 29 14.66 -5.38 -17.36
N ASN A 30 13.40 -5.74 -17.67
CA ASN A 30 13.02 -7.13 -17.85
C ASN A 30 13.66 -7.71 -19.13
N GLN A 31 13.40 -8.98 -19.40
CA GLN A 31 13.97 -9.69 -20.56
C GLN A 31 13.50 -9.11 -21.90
N GLU A 32 12.36 -8.41 -21.92
CA GLU A 32 11.82 -7.68 -23.06
C GLU A 32 12.41 -6.25 -23.21
N GLY A 33 13.30 -5.83 -22.29
CA GLY A 33 13.92 -4.51 -22.27
C GLY A 33 13.06 -3.42 -21.65
N GLU A 34 11.93 -3.77 -20.99
CA GLU A 34 11.01 -2.81 -20.36
C GLU A 34 11.46 -2.54 -18.91
N LEU A 35 11.43 -1.27 -18.47
CA LEU A 35 11.78 -0.87 -17.10
C LEU A 35 10.69 -1.17 -16.08
N SER A 36 9.46 -1.44 -16.54
CA SER A 36 8.32 -1.82 -15.70
C SER A 36 7.60 -3.00 -16.35
N THR A 37 7.43 -4.06 -15.60
CA THR A 37 6.77 -5.30 -16.05
C THR A 37 5.30 -5.28 -15.64
N PRO A 38 4.32 -5.45 -16.54
CA PRO A 38 2.93 -5.66 -16.15
C PRO A 38 2.79 -6.82 -15.17
N SER A 39 2.07 -6.60 -14.05
CA SER A 39 1.80 -7.62 -13.03
C SER A 39 0.65 -8.54 -13.48
N VAL A 40 0.85 -9.19 -14.63
CA VAL A 40 -0.12 -10.01 -15.34
C VAL A 40 0.51 -11.35 -15.66
N VAL A 41 -0.24 -12.44 -15.47
CA VAL A 41 0.20 -13.81 -15.78
C VAL A 41 -0.79 -14.46 -16.74
N PHE A 42 -0.32 -14.94 -17.85
CA PHE A 42 -1.05 -15.79 -18.80
C PHE A 42 -0.56 -17.22 -18.66
N PHE A 43 -1.49 -18.15 -18.53
CA PHE A 43 -1.22 -19.57 -18.45
C PHE A 43 -1.47 -20.21 -19.83
N ASP A 44 -0.39 -20.45 -20.56
CA ASP A 44 -0.44 -21.24 -21.78
C ASP A 44 -0.52 -22.74 -21.45
N GLU A 45 -0.61 -23.62 -22.46
CA GLU A 45 -0.69 -25.06 -22.27
C GLU A 45 0.57 -25.64 -21.60
N HIS A 46 1.72 -24.96 -21.72
CA HIS A 46 3.02 -25.48 -21.31
C HIS A 46 3.71 -24.65 -20.24
N GLU A 47 3.40 -23.34 -20.13
CA GLU A 47 4.12 -22.44 -19.24
C GLU A 47 3.26 -21.26 -18.74
N ALA A 48 3.77 -20.59 -17.71
CA ALA A 48 3.22 -19.33 -17.21
C ALA A 48 4.03 -18.14 -17.75
N ILE A 49 3.43 -17.35 -18.60
CA ILE A 49 4.01 -16.16 -19.24
C ILE A 49 3.66 -14.95 -18.39
N VAL A 50 4.64 -14.08 -18.09
CA VAL A 50 4.44 -12.89 -17.25
C VAL A 50 4.80 -11.64 -18.04
N GLY A 51 4.04 -10.56 -17.84
CA GLY A 51 4.36 -9.24 -18.38
C GLY A 51 3.53 -8.83 -19.59
N THR A 52 4.15 -8.12 -20.51
CA THR A 52 3.47 -7.51 -21.66
C THR A 52 2.83 -8.54 -22.60
N GLU A 53 3.46 -9.68 -22.79
CA GLU A 53 2.90 -10.76 -23.60
C GLU A 53 1.64 -11.35 -22.95
N ALA A 54 1.67 -11.58 -21.62
CA ALA A 54 0.49 -12.01 -20.86
C ALA A 54 -0.67 -10.99 -21.02
N LEU A 55 -0.38 -9.72 -20.94
CA LEU A 55 -1.38 -8.65 -21.12
C LEU A 55 -1.99 -8.64 -22.52
N ARG A 56 -1.18 -8.89 -23.57
CA ARG A 56 -1.65 -8.99 -24.96
C ARG A 56 -2.61 -10.16 -25.18
N ASN A 57 -2.42 -11.25 -24.46
CA ASN A 57 -3.27 -12.43 -24.54
C ASN A 57 -4.61 -12.30 -23.77
N ALA A 58 -4.76 -11.26 -22.93
CA ALA A 58 -5.92 -11.10 -22.05
C ALA A 58 -7.27 -11.01 -22.77
N ILE A 59 -7.32 -10.46 -23.98
CA ILE A 59 -8.57 -10.40 -24.79
C ILE A 59 -8.91 -11.76 -25.40
N ALA A 60 -7.90 -12.44 -25.92
CA ALA A 60 -8.11 -13.73 -26.59
C ALA A 60 -8.47 -14.83 -25.60
N PHE A 61 -7.82 -14.83 -24.45
CA PHE A 61 -7.88 -15.87 -23.42
C PHE A 61 -8.17 -15.28 -22.02
N PRO A 62 -9.30 -14.56 -21.81
CA PRO A 62 -9.58 -13.88 -20.55
C PRO A 62 -9.64 -14.85 -19.34
N ASP A 63 -10.05 -16.08 -19.56
CA ASP A 63 -10.16 -17.11 -18.52
C ASP A 63 -8.80 -17.74 -18.15
N ARG A 64 -7.75 -17.45 -18.90
CA ARG A 64 -6.37 -17.93 -18.67
C ARG A 64 -5.40 -16.83 -18.26
N VAL A 65 -5.88 -15.60 -18.11
CA VAL A 65 -5.07 -14.44 -17.71
C VAL A 65 -5.48 -13.93 -16.33
N ILE A 66 -4.51 -13.91 -15.42
CA ILE A 66 -4.71 -13.38 -14.07
C ILE A 66 -4.05 -12.01 -13.95
N GLN A 67 -4.81 -11.04 -13.46
CA GLN A 67 -4.40 -9.66 -13.24
C GLN A 67 -4.71 -9.24 -11.79
N ASN A 68 -3.99 -8.23 -11.29
CA ASN A 68 -4.28 -7.56 -10.00
C ASN A 68 -4.22 -8.50 -8.78
N ALA A 69 -3.44 -9.57 -8.83
CA ALA A 69 -3.34 -10.58 -7.78
C ALA A 69 -2.93 -9.99 -6.41
N LYS A 70 -2.08 -8.94 -6.39
CA LYS A 70 -1.61 -8.28 -5.16
C LYS A 70 -2.76 -7.74 -4.30
N ARG A 71 -3.88 -7.29 -4.89
CA ARG A 71 -5.06 -6.84 -4.12
C ARG A 71 -5.62 -7.92 -3.18
N PHE A 72 -5.37 -9.19 -3.50
CA PHE A 72 -5.91 -10.36 -2.81
C PHE A 72 -4.83 -11.21 -2.15
N ILE A 73 -3.59 -10.69 -1.99
CA ILE A 73 -2.40 -11.50 -1.69
C ILE A 73 -2.51 -12.40 -0.45
N ALA A 74 -3.36 -12.04 0.51
CA ALA A 74 -3.62 -12.84 1.72
C ALA A 74 -5.11 -13.17 1.88
N ASP A 75 -5.90 -13.14 0.82
CA ASP A 75 -7.31 -13.56 0.86
C ASP A 75 -7.38 -15.08 0.66
N PRO A 76 -7.72 -15.87 1.69
CA PRO A 76 -7.75 -17.32 1.60
C PRO A 76 -8.92 -17.85 0.74
N ASN A 77 -9.91 -16.99 0.44
CA ASN A 77 -11.08 -17.37 -0.36
C ASN A 77 -10.90 -16.99 -1.84
N LYS A 78 -9.80 -16.31 -2.18
CA LYS A 78 -9.54 -15.89 -3.55
C LYS A 78 -8.59 -16.86 -4.25
N SER A 79 -9.06 -17.43 -5.34
CA SER A 79 -8.25 -18.26 -6.23
C SER A 79 -8.75 -18.15 -7.66
N TRP A 80 -7.98 -18.68 -8.58
CA TRP A 80 -8.32 -18.79 -9.99
C TRP A 80 -8.12 -20.23 -10.44
N GLN A 81 -9.14 -20.79 -11.06
CA GLN A 81 -9.06 -22.11 -11.68
C GLN A 81 -8.56 -21.96 -13.11
N ILE A 82 -7.42 -22.55 -13.42
CA ILE A 82 -6.87 -22.64 -14.77
C ILE A 82 -6.69 -24.13 -15.07
N ASP A 83 -7.47 -24.62 -16.00
CA ASP A 83 -7.57 -26.07 -16.28
C ASP A 83 -7.85 -26.86 -14.98
N ASP A 84 -7.02 -27.85 -14.65
CA ASP A 84 -7.15 -28.65 -13.42
C ASP A 84 -6.36 -28.10 -12.22
N THR A 85 -5.77 -26.89 -12.34
CA THR A 85 -4.92 -26.30 -11.30
C THR A 85 -5.55 -25.04 -10.72
N GLU A 86 -5.56 -24.95 -9.39
CA GLU A 86 -5.99 -23.78 -8.64
C GLU A 86 -4.79 -22.92 -8.25
N PHE A 87 -4.83 -21.63 -8.57
CA PHE A 87 -3.77 -20.66 -8.27
C PHE A 87 -4.23 -19.65 -7.23
N SER A 88 -3.50 -19.56 -6.12
CA SER A 88 -3.70 -18.52 -5.11
C SER A 88 -3.07 -17.19 -5.54
N PRO A 89 -3.49 -16.04 -4.96
CA PRO A 89 -2.87 -14.75 -5.21
C PRO A 89 -1.37 -14.71 -4.90
N GLN A 90 -0.95 -15.44 -3.87
CA GLN A 90 0.45 -15.58 -3.49
C GLN A 90 1.26 -16.30 -4.57
N GLN A 91 0.75 -17.40 -5.14
CA GLN A 91 1.42 -18.13 -6.22
C GLN A 91 1.55 -17.27 -7.48
N VAL A 92 0.51 -16.50 -7.83
CA VAL A 92 0.58 -15.57 -8.97
C VAL A 92 1.63 -14.49 -8.72
N SER A 93 1.69 -13.93 -7.51
CA SER A 93 2.71 -12.95 -7.12
C SER A 93 4.13 -13.55 -7.16
N THR A 94 4.27 -14.83 -6.81
CA THR A 94 5.55 -15.57 -6.94
C THR A 94 6.03 -15.61 -8.38
N LEU A 95 5.14 -15.86 -9.35
CA LEU A 95 5.51 -15.89 -10.77
C LEU A 95 5.99 -14.52 -11.26
N ILE A 96 5.31 -13.45 -10.84
CA ILE A 96 5.70 -12.08 -11.18
C ILE A 96 7.09 -11.75 -10.60
N LEU A 97 7.31 -12.05 -9.33
CA LEU A 97 8.61 -11.85 -8.67
C LEU A 97 9.71 -12.68 -9.33
N LYS A 98 9.43 -13.94 -9.69
CA LYS A 98 10.38 -14.82 -10.37
C LYS A 98 10.83 -14.24 -11.71
N LYS A 99 9.93 -13.66 -12.50
CA LYS A 99 10.26 -12.97 -13.77
C LYS A 99 11.25 -11.82 -13.54
N LEU A 100 11.00 -10.95 -12.55
CA LEU A 100 11.87 -9.82 -12.22
C LEU A 100 13.25 -10.29 -11.71
N ILE A 101 13.25 -11.26 -10.80
CA ILE A 101 14.48 -11.80 -10.21
C ILE A 101 15.32 -12.49 -11.30
N SER A 102 14.70 -13.27 -12.18
CA SER A 102 15.40 -13.94 -13.28
C SER A 102 16.06 -12.92 -14.22
N ALA A 103 15.34 -11.87 -14.64
CA ALA A 103 15.92 -10.82 -15.48
C ALA A 103 17.10 -10.09 -14.82
N ALA A 104 17.04 -9.90 -13.50
CA ALA A 104 18.15 -9.33 -12.75
C ALA A 104 19.32 -10.30 -12.60
N GLN A 105 19.06 -11.60 -12.41
CA GLN A 105 20.09 -12.64 -12.35
C GLN A 105 20.85 -12.80 -13.67
N ASP A 106 20.20 -12.61 -14.81
CA ASP A 106 20.84 -12.63 -16.13
C ASP A 106 21.92 -11.54 -16.26
N GLN A 107 21.78 -10.41 -15.54
CA GLN A 107 22.69 -9.27 -15.60
C GLN A 107 23.69 -9.23 -14.43
N LEU A 108 23.26 -9.62 -13.24
CA LEU A 108 24.01 -9.44 -11.99
C LEU A 108 24.57 -10.76 -11.42
N GLY A 109 24.17 -11.90 -11.97
CA GLY A 109 24.45 -13.21 -11.39
C GLY A 109 23.51 -13.54 -10.23
N GLN A 110 23.94 -14.41 -9.32
CA GLN A 110 23.09 -14.90 -8.24
C GLN A 110 22.59 -13.79 -7.31
N ILE A 111 21.30 -13.77 -7.06
CA ILE A 111 20.61 -12.87 -6.13
C ILE A 111 19.95 -13.72 -5.05
N ASP A 112 20.39 -13.54 -3.81
CA ASP A 112 19.89 -14.27 -2.64
C ASP A 112 19.01 -13.38 -1.72
N GLU A 113 19.15 -12.07 -1.81
CA GLU A 113 18.54 -11.11 -0.90
C GLU A 113 17.91 -9.95 -1.67
N ALA A 114 16.75 -9.48 -1.23
CA ALA A 114 16.12 -8.25 -1.74
C ALA A 114 15.23 -7.60 -0.69
N VAL A 115 14.97 -6.30 -0.88
CA VAL A 115 13.90 -5.55 -0.21
C VAL A 115 12.71 -5.49 -1.15
N VAL A 116 11.53 -5.92 -0.68
CA VAL A 116 10.28 -5.87 -1.44
C VAL A 116 9.34 -4.84 -0.81
N THR A 117 8.69 -4.03 -1.64
CA THR A 117 7.78 -2.99 -1.15
C THR A 117 6.39 -3.54 -0.88
N VAL A 118 5.74 -2.95 0.12
CA VAL A 118 4.35 -3.24 0.49
C VAL A 118 3.60 -1.94 0.78
N PRO A 119 2.28 -1.88 0.51
CA PRO A 119 1.45 -0.77 0.97
C PRO A 119 1.57 -0.56 2.49
N ALA A 120 1.55 0.69 2.93
CA ALA A 120 1.70 1.01 4.35
C ALA A 120 0.61 0.36 5.21
N GLN A 121 -0.62 0.28 4.68
CA GLN A 121 -1.79 -0.29 5.36
C GLN A 121 -1.93 -1.82 5.23
N PHE A 122 -0.94 -2.52 4.68
CA PHE A 122 -0.98 -3.98 4.65
C PHE A 122 -1.01 -4.56 6.06
N SER A 123 -1.92 -5.52 6.27
CA SER A 123 -1.97 -6.34 7.49
C SER A 123 -0.71 -7.20 7.61
N ASP A 124 -0.46 -7.68 8.81
CA ASP A 124 0.62 -8.64 9.05
C ASP A 124 0.51 -9.87 8.12
N ALA A 125 -0.72 -10.39 7.84
CA ALA A 125 -0.95 -11.46 6.88
C ALA A 125 -0.51 -11.11 5.44
N GLN A 126 -0.83 -9.91 4.97
CA GLN A 126 -0.45 -9.47 3.62
C GLN A 126 1.08 -9.26 3.49
N ARG A 127 1.72 -8.75 4.56
CA ARG A 127 3.18 -8.60 4.64
C ARG A 127 3.88 -9.95 4.54
N ASP A 128 3.46 -10.93 5.35
CA ASP A 128 4.04 -12.27 5.30
C ASP A 128 3.79 -12.98 3.97
N ALA A 129 2.57 -12.91 3.43
CA ALA A 129 2.27 -13.48 2.11
C ALA A 129 3.19 -12.91 1.03
N THR A 130 3.54 -11.61 1.10
CA THR A 130 4.52 -10.99 0.20
C THR A 130 5.93 -11.56 0.42
N ILE A 131 6.37 -11.71 1.66
CA ILE A 131 7.67 -12.33 1.99
C ILE A 131 7.73 -13.77 1.50
N GLN A 132 6.66 -14.56 1.73
CA GLN A 132 6.62 -15.95 1.28
C GLN A 132 6.59 -16.07 -0.24
N ALA A 133 5.88 -15.18 -0.94
CA ALA A 133 5.90 -15.13 -2.40
C ALA A 133 7.32 -14.86 -2.94
N ALA A 134 8.05 -13.93 -2.33
CA ALA A 134 9.42 -13.60 -2.71
C ALA A 134 10.42 -14.73 -2.41
N LYS A 135 10.26 -15.42 -1.28
CA LYS A 135 11.04 -16.63 -0.97
C LYS A 135 10.76 -17.76 -1.94
N ALA A 136 9.50 -18.00 -2.28
CA ALA A 136 9.09 -18.98 -3.27
C ALA A 136 9.60 -18.64 -4.69
N ALA A 137 9.85 -17.36 -4.97
CA ALA A 137 10.48 -16.89 -6.21
C ALA A 137 12.00 -17.12 -6.26
N GLY A 138 12.64 -17.60 -5.17
CA GLY A 138 14.05 -17.99 -5.12
C GLY A 138 14.93 -17.16 -4.19
N LEU A 139 14.41 -16.13 -3.50
CA LEU A 139 15.17 -15.35 -2.54
C LEU A 139 15.31 -16.11 -1.21
N LYS A 140 16.51 -16.07 -0.62
CA LYS A 140 16.80 -16.66 0.70
C LYS A 140 16.44 -15.72 1.85
N GLN A 141 16.70 -14.42 1.67
CA GLN A 141 16.42 -13.37 2.63
C GLN A 141 15.57 -12.28 1.97
N VAL A 142 14.48 -11.92 2.62
CA VAL A 142 13.53 -10.93 2.13
C VAL A 142 13.23 -9.96 3.26
N GLU A 143 13.54 -8.71 3.05
CA GLU A 143 13.12 -7.60 3.88
C GLU A 143 11.97 -6.84 3.20
N ILE A 144 11.17 -6.14 3.97
CA ILE A 144 10.07 -5.34 3.42
C ILE A 144 10.19 -3.88 3.84
N ILE A 145 9.72 -3.00 2.97
CA ILE A 145 9.60 -1.57 3.26
C ILE A 145 8.25 -1.05 2.76
N ASN A 146 7.68 -0.08 3.46
CA ASN A 146 6.42 0.55 3.02
C ASN A 146 6.66 1.42 1.77
N GLU A 147 5.78 1.32 0.77
CA GLU A 147 5.84 2.06 -0.50
C GLU A 147 6.08 3.57 -0.32
N PRO A 148 5.31 4.31 0.52
CA PRO A 148 5.55 5.73 0.69
C PRO A 148 6.88 6.04 1.41
N VAL A 149 7.41 5.13 2.21
CA VAL A 149 8.73 5.29 2.85
C VAL A 149 9.84 5.12 1.80
N ALA A 150 9.71 4.14 0.93
CA ALA A 150 10.61 3.95 -0.20
C ALA A 150 10.61 5.19 -1.12
N ALA A 151 9.43 5.74 -1.44
CA ALA A 151 9.34 6.98 -2.22
C ALA A 151 10.05 8.17 -1.52
N ALA A 152 9.90 8.30 -0.20
CA ALA A 152 10.58 9.32 0.58
C ALA A 152 12.11 9.14 0.55
N LEU A 153 12.61 7.91 0.72
CA LEU A 153 14.04 7.60 0.61
C LEU A 153 14.59 7.96 -0.77
N CYS A 154 13.87 7.62 -1.84
CA CYS A 154 14.25 8.00 -3.19
C CYS A 154 14.29 9.53 -3.38
N HIS A 155 13.36 10.27 -2.78
CA HIS A 155 13.34 11.72 -2.83
C HIS A 155 14.54 12.33 -2.08
N VAL A 156 14.83 11.86 -0.88
CA VAL A 156 15.91 12.38 -0.01
C VAL A 156 17.28 12.00 -0.53
N LEU A 157 17.46 10.78 -1.05
CA LEU A 157 18.74 10.26 -1.51
C LEU A 157 19.03 10.51 -2.99
N GLY A 158 18.02 10.89 -3.76
CA GLY A 158 18.09 11.17 -5.18
C GLY A 158 17.59 10.01 -6.05
N SER A 159 17.33 10.31 -7.31
CA SER A 159 16.93 9.34 -8.34
C SER A 159 18.02 9.19 -9.39
N GLU A 160 17.87 8.20 -10.27
CA GLU A 160 18.78 7.94 -11.38
C GLU A 160 19.11 9.21 -12.18
N GLY A 161 20.40 9.49 -12.39
CA GLY A 161 20.88 10.62 -13.18
C GLY A 161 20.78 12.00 -12.52
N LEU A 162 20.21 12.12 -11.32
CA LEU A 162 20.18 13.36 -10.57
C LEU A 162 21.39 13.39 -9.61
N ALA A 163 22.22 14.42 -9.75
CA ALA A 163 23.20 14.73 -8.73
C ALA A 163 22.48 15.03 -7.42
N PHE A 164 23.03 14.57 -6.32
CA PHE A 164 22.51 14.83 -4.99
C PHE A 164 22.34 16.34 -4.80
N THR A 165 21.12 16.84 -4.91
CA THR A 165 20.81 18.20 -4.50
C THR A 165 20.88 18.23 -2.98
N GLU A 166 21.55 19.24 -2.43
CA GLU A 166 21.40 19.57 -1.01
C GLU A 166 19.93 19.94 -0.79
N LEU A 167 19.13 18.96 -0.40
CA LEU A 167 17.76 19.22 0.02
C LEU A 167 17.82 20.07 1.31
N ALA A 168 16.89 20.97 1.47
CA ALA A 168 16.74 21.70 2.71
C ALA A 168 16.54 20.67 3.84
N ILE A 169 17.36 20.77 4.88
CA ILE A 169 17.32 19.92 6.07
C ILE A 169 16.09 20.30 6.91
N ASP A 170 15.59 19.37 7.72
CA ASP A 170 14.45 19.55 8.62
C ASP A 170 13.13 19.87 7.88
N GLN A 171 12.79 19.08 6.87
CA GLN A 171 11.54 19.20 6.15
C GLN A 171 10.56 18.08 6.51
N GLN A 172 9.27 18.41 6.39
CA GLN A 172 8.18 17.45 6.46
C GLN A 172 7.56 17.23 5.08
N LEU A 173 7.58 15.97 4.65
CA LEU A 173 6.98 15.51 3.41
C LEU A 173 5.60 14.93 3.69
N LEU A 174 4.62 15.27 2.86
CA LEU A 174 3.44 14.41 2.66
C LEU A 174 3.69 13.60 1.39
N VAL A 175 3.91 12.32 1.53
CA VAL A 175 3.97 11.38 0.40
C VAL A 175 2.55 10.97 0.06
N PHE A 176 2.16 11.16 -1.20
CA PHE A 176 0.88 10.76 -1.75
C PHE A 176 1.16 9.76 -2.89
N ASP A 177 1.01 8.48 -2.57
CA ASP A 177 1.17 7.38 -3.51
C ASP A 177 -0.19 6.85 -3.94
N LEU A 178 -0.59 7.18 -5.17
CA LEU A 178 -1.78 6.61 -5.80
C LEU A 178 -1.35 5.65 -6.90
N GLY A 179 -1.25 4.38 -6.51
CA GLY A 179 -0.90 3.28 -7.39
C GLY A 179 -2.06 2.77 -8.24
N GLY A 180 -1.89 1.57 -8.81
CA GLY A 180 -2.96 0.89 -9.56
C GLY A 180 -4.06 0.34 -8.65
N GLY A 181 -3.72 -0.13 -7.45
CA GLY A 181 -4.61 -0.83 -6.54
C GLY A 181 -4.93 -0.09 -5.24
N THR A 182 -4.02 0.72 -4.74
CA THR A 182 -4.08 1.34 -3.41
C THR A 182 -3.79 2.83 -3.47
N LEU A 183 -4.27 3.55 -2.45
CA LEU A 183 -3.81 4.86 -2.05
C LEU A 183 -3.03 4.70 -0.75
N ASP A 184 -1.75 5.08 -0.75
CA ASP A 184 -0.89 5.04 0.41
C ASP A 184 -0.35 6.44 0.72
N LEU A 185 -0.49 6.85 1.98
CA LEU A 185 -0.06 8.15 2.48
C LEU A 185 0.93 7.99 3.62
N ALA A 186 1.94 8.85 3.65
CA ALA A 186 2.81 8.99 4.82
C ALA A 186 3.20 10.46 5.04
N ILE A 187 3.24 10.84 6.31
CA ILE A 187 3.95 12.04 6.75
C ILE A 187 5.35 11.60 7.15
N VAL A 188 6.37 12.14 6.49
CA VAL A 188 7.77 11.78 6.71
C VAL A 188 8.54 13.04 7.06
N SER A 189 9.21 13.00 8.21
CA SER A 189 10.20 14.02 8.61
C SER A 189 11.58 13.53 8.23
N TYR A 190 12.41 14.38 7.64
CA TYR A 190 13.79 14.03 7.41
C TYR A 190 14.76 15.12 7.85
N THR A 191 15.90 14.69 8.37
CA THR A 191 17.05 15.47 8.78
C THR A 191 18.27 15.02 7.98
N SER A 192 19.44 15.54 8.30
CA SER A 192 20.72 15.12 7.67
C SER A 192 21.04 13.63 7.86
N ASP A 193 20.54 13.02 8.92
CA ASP A 193 20.90 11.69 9.41
C ASP A 193 19.71 10.75 9.67
N GLU A 194 18.48 11.23 9.53
CA GLU A 194 17.28 10.44 9.82
C GLU A 194 16.16 10.67 8.79
N VAL A 195 15.55 9.60 8.33
CA VAL A 195 14.26 9.58 7.61
C VAL A 195 13.26 8.87 8.49
N ARG A 196 12.34 9.62 9.09
CA ARG A 196 11.36 9.13 10.06
C ARG A 196 9.95 9.27 9.57
N VAL A 197 9.21 8.16 9.57
CA VAL A 197 7.76 8.20 9.40
C VAL A 197 7.12 8.75 10.68
N VAL A 198 6.32 9.80 10.54
CA VAL A 198 5.52 10.39 11.62
C VAL A 198 4.17 9.71 11.71
N ALA A 199 3.54 9.50 10.56
CA ALA A 199 2.26 8.80 10.43
C ALA A 199 2.12 8.16 9.05
N SER A 200 1.30 7.12 8.98
CA SER A 200 0.84 6.53 7.73
C SER A 200 -0.67 6.30 7.75
N ASP A 201 -1.30 6.43 6.60
CA ASP A 201 -2.71 6.15 6.37
C ASP A 201 -2.90 5.70 4.92
N GLY A 202 -4.10 5.27 4.53
CA GLY A 202 -4.33 4.82 3.17
C GLY A 202 -5.73 4.25 2.94
N ASP A 203 -5.90 3.73 1.72
CA ASP A 203 -7.11 2.99 1.32
C ASP A 203 -6.69 1.85 0.38
N LEU A 204 -6.81 0.61 0.84
CA LEU A 204 -6.41 -0.59 0.10
C LEU A 204 -7.35 -0.94 -1.08
N GLU A 205 -8.49 -0.24 -1.18
CA GLU A 205 -9.49 -0.43 -2.20
C GLU A 205 -9.68 0.84 -3.07
N LEU A 206 -8.66 1.72 -3.11
CA LEU A 206 -8.69 2.96 -3.89
C LEU A 206 -7.41 3.09 -4.71
N GLY A 207 -7.49 2.85 -6.00
CA GLY A 207 -6.36 2.94 -6.92
C GLY A 207 -6.80 3.17 -8.36
N GLY A 208 -5.87 3.31 -9.27
CA GLY A 208 -6.12 3.59 -10.68
C GLY A 208 -7.10 2.65 -11.37
N LEU A 209 -7.22 1.40 -10.87
CA LEU A 209 -8.20 0.42 -11.36
C LEU A 209 -9.64 0.87 -11.11
N ASP A 210 -9.91 1.57 -10.02
CA ASP A 210 -11.27 2.04 -9.69
C ASP A 210 -11.69 3.17 -10.63
N TRP A 211 -10.75 4.05 -11.02
CA TRP A 211 -10.98 5.04 -12.09
C TRP A 211 -11.17 4.37 -13.47
N THR A 212 -10.43 3.29 -13.76
CA THR A 212 -10.62 2.52 -14.98
C THR A 212 -12.00 1.89 -15.01
N GLN A 213 -12.45 1.29 -13.89
CA GLN A 213 -13.77 0.69 -13.76
C GLN A 213 -14.89 1.71 -13.99
N THR A 214 -14.72 2.95 -13.50
CA THR A 214 -15.68 4.02 -13.77
C THR A 214 -15.82 4.32 -15.27
N LEU A 215 -14.72 4.29 -16.02
CA LEU A 215 -14.76 4.45 -17.50
C LEU A 215 -15.38 3.25 -18.20
N VAL A 216 -15.12 2.03 -17.71
CA VAL A 216 -15.77 0.80 -18.19
C VAL A 216 -17.29 0.93 -18.05
N ASP A 217 -17.75 1.34 -16.86
CA ASP A 217 -19.18 1.46 -16.57
C ASP A 217 -19.82 2.59 -17.40
N LEU A 218 -19.15 3.71 -17.53
CA LEU A 218 -19.62 4.83 -18.36
C LEU A 218 -19.79 4.44 -19.83
N ALA A 219 -18.79 3.77 -20.42
CA ALA A 219 -18.82 3.34 -21.81
C ALA A 219 -19.84 2.20 -22.02
N ALA A 220 -19.93 1.25 -21.07
CA ALA A 220 -20.94 0.20 -21.10
C ALA A 220 -22.37 0.77 -21.06
N GLN A 221 -22.64 1.75 -20.19
CA GLN A 221 -23.96 2.42 -20.12
C GLN A 221 -24.32 3.11 -21.44
N LYS A 222 -23.37 3.79 -22.09
CA LYS A 222 -23.57 4.38 -23.43
C LYS A 222 -23.90 3.31 -24.48
N PHE A 223 -23.20 2.16 -24.43
CA PHE A 223 -23.41 1.05 -25.35
C PHE A 223 -24.78 0.37 -25.13
N ILE A 224 -25.15 0.11 -23.88
CA ILE A 224 -26.47 -0.44 -23.52
C ILE A 224 -27.61 0.47 -24.02
N LYS A 225 -27.44 1.80 -23.91
CA LYS A 225 -28.42 2.76 -24.42
C LYS A 225 -28.61 2.66 -25.92
N ASP A 226 -27.54 2.39 -26.66
CA ASP A 226 -27.57 2.33 -28.12
C ASP A 226 -28.00 0.97 -28.67
N PHE A 227 -27.58 -0.12 -28.02
CA PHE A 227 -27.72 -1.50 -28.53
C PHE A 227 -28.52 -2.45 -27.63
N HIS A 228 -28.95 -2.02 -26.44
CA HIS A 228 -29.68 -2.80 -25.46
C HIS A 228 -28.99 -4.12 -25.03
N SER A 229 -27.65 -4.17 -25.15
CA SER A 229 -26.81 -5.32 -24.75
C SER A 229 -25.65 -4.82 -23.88
N ASP A 230 -25.31 -5.57 -22.80
CA ASP A 230 -24.28 -5.18 -21.83
C ASP A 230 -22.95 -5.86 -22.15
N PRO A 231 -21.91 -5.11 -22.59
CA PRO A 231 -20.63 -5.67 -22.95
C PRO A 231 -19.87 -6.30 -21.76
N ARG A 232 -20.26 -6.01 -20.53
CA ARG A 232 -19.64 -6.54 -19.31
C ARG A 232 -20.07 -7.98 -18.99
N THR A 233 -21.13 -8.48 -19.61
CA THR A 233 -21.63 -9.85 -19.38
C THR A 233 -20.83 -10.94 -20.08
N HIS A 234 -20.03 -10.59 -21.08
CA HIS A 234 -19.20 -11.54 -21.82
C HIS A 234 -17.70 -11.30 -21.54
N PRO A 235 -16.93 -12.30 -21.09
CA PRO A 235 -15.55 -12.12 -20.66
C PRO A 235 -14.66 -11.40 -21.66
N LYS A 236 -14.68 -11.78 -22.95
CA LYS A 236 -13.88 -11.15 -24.00
C LYS A 236 -14.25 -9.68 -24.26
N SER A 237 -15.54 -9.37 -24.29
CA SER A 237 -16.03 -8.00 -24.48
C SER A 237 -15.70 -7.12 -23.28
N HIS A 238 -15.83 -7.65 -22.06
CA HIS A 238 -15.45 -6.97 -20.82
C HIS A 238 -13.95 -6.70 -20.77
N GLN A 239 -13.12 -7.69 -21.07
CA GLN A 239 -11.67 -7.54 -21.07
C GLN A 239 -11.19 -6.54 -22.13
N PHE A 240 -11.77 -6.59 -23.33
CA PHE A 240 -11.50 -5.60 -24.38
C PHE A 240 -11.85 -4.18 -23.89
N LEU A 241 -13.05 -4.00 -23.34
CA LEU A 241 -13.50 -2.71 -22.83
C LEU A 241 -12.63 -2.21 -21.66
N ALA A 242 -12.18 -3.09 -20.77
CA ALA A 242 -11.30 -2.74 -19.67
C ALA A 242 -9.94 -2.21 -20.15
N LEU A 243 -9.36 -2.82 -21.19
CA LEU A 243 -8.11 -2.35 -21.79
C LEU A 243 -8.30 -1.01 -22.52
N GLU A 244 -9.39 -0.84 -23.27
CA GLU A 244 -9.73 0.44 -23.92
C GLU A 244 -9.93 1.57 -22.87
N ALA A 245 -10.62 1.26 -21.75
CA ALA A 245 -10.84 2.21 -20.66
C ALA A 245 -9.52 2.60 -19.96
N GLU A 246 -8.60 1.66 -19.75
CA GLU A 246 -7.27 1.95 -19.20
C GLU A 246 -6.46 2.87 -20.13
N GLN A 247 -6.48 2.60 -21.43
CA GLN A 247 -5.82 3.47 -22.42
C GLN A 247 -6.47 4.86 -22.46
N ALA A 248 -7.79 4.93 -22.40
CA ALA A 248 -8.51 6.19 -22.34
C ALA A 248 -8.18 6.99 -21.07
N LYS A 249 -8.10 6.35 -19.89
CA LYS A 249 -7.66 6.97 -18.63
C LYS A 249 -6.27 7.60 -18.77
N ARG A 250 -5.32 6.86 -19.33
CA ARG A 250 -3.96 7.37 -19.59
C ARG A 250 -3.98 8.55 -20.55
N SER A 251 -4.78 8.47 -21.63
CA SER A 251 -4.94 9.56 -22.58
C SER A 251 -5.55 10.80 -21.96
N LEU A 252 -6.58 10.66 -21.11
CA LEU A 252 -7.22 11.75 -20.37
C LEU A 252 -6.30 12.40 -19.33
N SER A 253 -5.20 11.73 -18.95
CA SER A 253 -4.20 12.33 -18.07
C SER A 253 -3.35 13.42 -18.77
N VAL A 254 -3.36 13.47 -20.12
CA VAL A 254 -2.58 14.41 -20.93
C VAL A 254 -3.40 15.11 -22.02
N ARG A 255 -4.67 14.73 -22.22
CA ARG A 255 -5.55 15.24 -23.27
C ARG A 255 -6.94 15.57 -22.72
N PRO A 256 -7.65 16.56 -23.29
CA PRO A 256 -8.99 16.93 -22.82
C PRO A 256 -10.07 15.90 -23.18
N ARG A 257 -9.79 14.96 -24.07
CA ARG A 257 -10.72 13.92 -24.53
C ARG A 257 -9.99 12.66 -24.95
N ALA A 258 -10.66 11.51 -24.82
CA ALA A 258 -10.21 10.22 -25.30
C ALA A 258 -11.35 9.44 -25.92
N ALA A 259 -11.01 8.47 -26.78
CA ALA A 259 -11.97 7.55 -27.37
C ALA A 259 -11.93 6.21 -26.62
N ILE A 260 -13.10 5.59 -26.43
CA ILE A 260 -13.27 4.21 -25.94
C ILE A 260 -14.09 3.45 -26.98
N THR A 261 -13.53 2.39 -27.53
CA THR A 261 -14.24 1.49 -28.42
C THR A 261 -14.86 0.35 -27.62
N VAL A 262 -16.13 0.09 -27.87
CA VAL A 262 -16.86 -1.04 -27.27
C VAL A 262 -17.21 -2.02 -28.37
N GLN A 263 -16.94 -3.31 -28.14
CA GLN A 263 -17.29 -4.41 -29.04
C GLN A 263 -18.04 -5.49 -28.27
N HIS A 264 -19.24 -5.82 -28.70
CA HIS A 264 -20.05 -6.86 -28.08
C HIS A 264 -21.16 -7.33 -29.04
N ASP A 265 -21.43 -8.64 -29.11
CA ASP A 265 -22.49 -9.27 -29.91
C ASP A 265 -22.50 -8.82 -31.38
N GLY A 266 -21.31 -8.74 -32.00
CA GLY A 266 -21.16 -8.30 -33.38
C GLY A 266 -21.38 -6.81 -33.63
N GLN A 267 -21.71 -6.05 -32.59
CA GLN A 267 -21.80 -4.58 -32.63
C GLN A 267 -20.50 -3.94 -32.17
N GLN A 268 -20.16 -2.82 -32.80
CA GLN A 268 -18.99 -2.01 -32.40
C GLN A 268 -19.34 -0.54 -32.47
N LYS A 269 -18.95 0.21 -31.42
CA LYS A 269 -19.09 1.67 -31.42
C LYS A 269 -18.00 2.32 -30.61
N THR A 270 -17.50 3.47 -31.09
CA THR A 270 -16.51 4.29 -30.39
C THR A 270 -17.20 5.50 -29.77
N TYR A 271 -16.97 5.69 -28.47
CA TYR A 271 -17.48 6.81 -27.69
C TYR A 271 -16.36 7.79 -27.37
N GLN A 272 -16.59 9.08 -27.61
CA GLN A 272 -15.71 10.14 -27.13
C GLN A 272 -16.09 10.44 -25.67
N ILE A 273 -15.08 10.46 -24.81
CA ILE A 273 -15.20 10.81 -23.41
C ILE A 273 -14.42 12.10 -23.18
N GLU A 274 -15.09 13.12 -22.69
CA GLU A 274 -14.47 14.38 -22.28
C GLU A 274 -13.88 14.25 -20.86
N LEU A 275 -12.76 14.95 -20.60
CA LEU A 275 -12.13 14.97 -19.28
C LEU A 275 -13.12 15.44 -18.20
N THR A 276 -13.94 16.44 -18.50
CA THR A 276 -14.96 16.97 -17.58
C THR A 276 -16.03 15.93 -17.23
N GLU A 277 -16.45 15.09 -18.17
CA GLU A 277 -17.36 13.97 -17.93
C GLU A 277 -16.69 12.93 -17.01
N PHE A 278 -15.43 12.59 -17.29
CA PHE A 278 -14.67 11.66 -16.47
C PHE A 278 -14.50 12.15 -15.02
N VAL A 279 -14.07 13.41 -14.84
CA VAL A 279 -13.93 14.04 -13.52
C VAL A 279 -15.25 14.00 -12.73
N THR A 280 -16.36 14.33 -13.38
CA THR A 280 -17.68 14.34 -12.76
C THR A 280 -18.10 12.94 -12.32
N THR A 281 -17.86 11.94 -13.17
CA THR A 281 -18.23 10.55 -12.88
C THR A 281 -17.37 9.94 -11.75
N CYS A 282 -16.11 10.39 -11.62
CA CYS A 282 -15.19 9.93 -10.57
C CYS A 282 -15.22 10.76 -9.27
N ALA A 283 -16.20 11.64 -9.09
CA ALA A 283 -16.23 12.58 -7.96
C ALA A 283 -16.16 11.88 -6.58
N GLU A 284 -16.80 10.73 -6.41
CA GLU A 284 -16.75 9.95 -5.16
C GLU A 284 -15.35 9.40 -4.87
N LEU A 285 -14.64 8.89 -5.89
CA LEU A 285 -13.26 8.38 -5.74
C LEU A 285 -12.31 9.52 -5.35
N LEU A 286 -12.48 10.69 -5.99
CA LEU A 286 -11.72 11.88 -5.66
C LEU A 286 -11.98 12.31 -4.21
N GLN A 287 -13.25 12.36 -3.78
CA GLN A 287 -13.62 12.72 -2.41
C GLN A 287 -13.07 11.73 -1.39
N ARG A 288 -13.02 10.42 -1.70
CA ARG A 288 -12.39 9.40 -0.84
C ARG A 288 -10.91 9.72 -0.65
N SER A 289 -10.17 9.99 -1.73
CA SER A 289 -8.73 10.33 -1.65
C SER A 289 -8.48 11.59 -0.82
N GLU A 290 -9.31 12.63 -1.00
CA GLU A 290 -9.25 13.85 -0.18
C GLU A 290 -9.52 13.58 1.31
N THR A 291 -10.49 12.71 1.59
CA THR A 291 -10.88 12.37 2.97
C THR A 291 -9.73 11.69 3.70
N VAL A 292 -9.07 10.73 3.06
CA VAL A 292 -7.89 10.07 3.63
C VAL A 292 -6.74 11.05 3.83
N THR A 293 -6.51 11.93 2.84
CA THR A 293 -5.46 12.95 2.90
C THR A 293 -5.69 13.96 4.05
N LYS A 294 -6.93 14.38 4.27
CA LYS A 294 -7.29 15.26 5.39
C LYS A 294 -7.19 14.52 6.73
N ARG A 295 -7.54 13.24 6.77
CA ARG A 295 -7.52 12.43 7.99
C ARG A 295 -6.10 12.26 8.54
N ILE A 296 -5.13 11.87 7.72
CA ILE A 296 -3.75 11.68 8.18
C ILE A 296 -3.16 12.96 8.80
N LEU A 297 -3.48 14.13 8.27
CA LEU A 297 -3.06 15.41 8.85
C LEU A 297 -3.78 15.70 10.17
N ASN A 298 -5.09 15.56 10.20
CA ASN A 298 -5.92 15.86 11.36
C ASN A 298 -5.59 14.97 12.55
N ASP A 299 -5.36 13.67 12.32
CA ASP A 299 -5.05 12.70 13.37
C ASP A 299 -3.71 12.99 14.05
N GLN A 300 -2.80 13.68 13.37
CA GLN A 300 -1.54 14.18 13.92
C GLN A 300 -1.64 15.62 14.48
N GLY A 301 -2.80 16.26 14.41
CA GLY A 301 -2.96 17.67 14.75
C GLY A 301 -2.24 18.62 13.79
N TYR A 302 -1.93 18.16 12.58
CA TYR A 302 -1.23 18.93 11.57
C TYR A 302 -2.21 19.65 10.65
N GLY A 303 -1.84 20.88 10.26
CA GLY A 303 -2.41 21.55 9.10
C GLY A 303 -1.40 21.59 7.96
N TRP A 304 -1.82 22.04 6.79
CA TRP A 304 -0.95 22.18 5.62
C TRP A 304 0.30 23.07 5.85
N ALA A 305 0.27 23.95 6.87
CA ALA A 305 1.43 24.74 7.25
C ALA A 305 2.61 23.91 7.76
N HIS A 306 2.36 22.70 8.26
CA HIS A 306 3.38 21.79 8.75
C HIS A 306 3.99 20.90 7.65
N VAL A 307 3.41 20.93 6.45
CA VAL A 307 3.92 20.14 5.29
C VAL A 307 4.75 21.05 4.41
N ASP A 308 6.03 20.78 4.27
CA ASP A 308 6.93 21.55 3.41
C ASP A 308 6.82 21.14 1.94
N VAL A 309 6.71 19.84 1.69
CA VAL A 309 6.66 19.25 0.35
C VAL A 309 5.52 18.24 0.25
N VAL A 310 4.73 18.32 -0.82
CA VAL A 310 3.79 17.27 -1.22
C VAL A 310 4.45 16.48 -2.36
N LEU A 311 4.89 15.27 -2.05
CA LEU A 311 5.54 14.35 -2.98
C LEU A 311 4.49 13.41 -3.58
N THR A 312 4.33 13.43 -4.91
CA THR A 312 3.38 12.54 -5.59
C THR A 312 4.10 11.39 -6.30
N THR A 313 3.67 10.16 -6.04
CA THR A 313 4.14 8.94 -6.70
C THR A 313 2.97 8.03 -7.08
N GLY A 314 3.26 6.90 -7.73
CA GLY A 314 2.23 6.02 -8.28
C GLY A 314 1.63 6.53 -9.61
N GLY A 315 1.40 5.62 -10.55
CA GLY A 315 0.99 5.98 -11.92
C GLY A 315 -0.33 6.75 -11.99
N ALA A 316 -1.28 6.48 -11.09
CA ALA A 316 -2.59 7.14 -11.06
C ALA A 316 -2.54 8.57 -10.48
N SER A 317 -1.48 8.96 -9.76
CA SER A 317 -1.28 10.34 -9.31
C SER A 317 -1.09 11.34 -10.46
N ARG A 318 -0.81 10.84 -11.69
CA ARG A 318 -0.69 11.65 -12.89
C ARG A 318 -2.00 12.26 -13.36
N MET A 319 -3.15 11.73 -12.93
CA MET A 319 -4.48 12.22 -13.34
C MET A 319 -4.68 13.70 -12.96
N PRO A 320 -5.20 14.55 -13.88
CA PRO A 320 -5.33 15.99 -13.66
C PRO A 320 -6.17 16.34 -12.42
N MET A 321 -7.30 15.65 -12.20
CA MET A 321 -8.17 15.89 -11.06
C MET A 321 -7.49 15.62 -9.72
N ILE A 322 -6.57 14.64 -9.64
CA ILE A 322 -5.80 14.36 -8.44
C ILE A 322 -4.80 15.48 -8.16
N LYS A 323 -4.08 15.93 -9.18
CA LYS A 323 -3.12 17.03 -9.04
C LYS A 323 -3.81 18.34 -8.65
N GLU A 324 -4.92 18.68 -9.30
CA GLU A 324 -5.70 19.88 -9.02
C GLU A 324 -6.28 19.85 -7.60
N SER A 325 -6.82 18.70 -7.17
CA SER A 325 -7.33 18.52 -5.81
C SER A 325 -6.22 18.70 -4.78
N LEU A 326 -5.07 18.04 -4.94
CA LEU A 326 -3.94 18.16 -4.02
C LEU A 326 -3.38 19.59 -3.97
N GLN A 327 -3.26 20.28 -5.10
CA GLN A 327 -2.84 21.68 -5.15
C GLN A 327 -3.83 22.59 -4.44
N THR A 328 -5.14 22.36 -4.68
CA THR A 328 -6.22 23.15 -4.03
C THR A 328 -6.24 22.92 -2.53
N LEU A 329 -6.08 21.68 -2.07
CA LEU A 329 -6.08 21.33 -0.65
C LEU A 329 -4.86 21.87 0.08
N SER A 330 -3.69 21.70 -0.51
CA SER A 330 -2.41 22.04 0.12
C SER A 330 -2.03 23.52 -0.04
N GLY A 331 -2.50 24.17 -1.09
CA GLY A 331 -2.02 25.50 -1.51
C GLY A 331 -0.53 25.49 -1.90
N ARG A 332 0.03 24.31 -2.24
CA ARG A 332 1.46 24.12 -2.54
C ARG A 332 1.67 23.59 -3.93
N THR A 333 2.87 23.83 -4.47
CA THR A 333 3.33 23.16 -5.70
C THR A 333 3.65 21.71 -5.37
N LEU A 334 3.13 20.79 -6.17
CA LEU A 334 3.41 19.36 -5.98
C LEU A 334 4.81 19.03 -6.51
N ASN A 335 5.54 18.24 -5.74
CA ASN A 335 6.80 17.67 -6.20
C ASN A 335 6.50 16.37 -6.98
N SER A 336 6.75 16.40 -8.28
CA SER A 336 6.63 15.28 -9.21
C SER A 336 7.94 15.01 -9.96
N THR A 337 9.08 15.27 -9.30
CA THR A 337 10.41 15.07 -9.91
C THR A 337 10.78 13.59 -10.00
N LEU A 338 10.20 12.76 -9.13
CA LEU A 338 10.42 11.32 -9.17
C LEU A 338 9.68 10.68 -10.35
N SER A 339 10.27 9.64 -10.94
CA SER A 339 9.55 8.75 -11.84
C SER A 339 8.50 7.97 -11.04
N PRO A 340 7.20 8.17 -11.24
CA PRO A 340 6.17 7.48 -10.46
C PRO A 340 6.18 5.96 -10.61
N ASP A 341 6.83 5.45 -11.64
CA ASP A 341 6.89 4.01 -11.95
C ASP A 341 8.16 3.33 -11.41
N GLN A 342 9.18 4.10 -10.96
CA GLN A 342 10.50 3.58 -10.59
C GLN A 342 10.94 4.01 -9.19
N SER A 343 10.43 5.14 -8.69
CA SER A 343 10.89 5.76 -7.43
C SER A 343 10.77 4.82 -6.24
N ILE A 344 9.74 3.99 -6.21
CA ILE A 344 9.48 3.05 -5.13
C ILE A 344 10.54 1.93 -5.14
N ALA A 345 10.86 1.34 -6.30
CA ALA A 345 11.93 0.35 -6.44
C ALA A 345 13.31 0.95 -6.12
N HIS A 346 13.57 2.22 -6.54
CA HIS A 346 14.80 2.95 -6.21
C HIS A 346 14.93 3.16 -4.69
N GLY A 347 13.85 3.56 -4.02
CA GLY A 347 13.83 3.71 -2.57
C GLY A 347 14.03 2.39 -1.81
N ALA A 348 13.45 1.30 -2.31
CA ALA A 348 13.68 -0.04 -1.78
C ALA A 348 15.15 -0.47 -1.97
N ALA A 349 15.77 -0.14 -3.11
CA ALA A 349 17.20 -0.39 -3.35
C ALA A 349 18.09 0.43 -2.39
N TYR A 350 17.73 1.69 -2.08
CA TYR A 350 18.41 2.46 -1.05
C TYR A 350 18.32 1.81 0.32
N TYR A 351 17.13 1.33 0.71
CA TYR A 351 16.97 0.63 1.98
C TYR A 351 17.80 -0.66 2.02
N ALA A 352 17.82 -1.44 0.93
CA ALA A 352 18.69 -2.61 0.79
C ALA A 352 20.18 -2.21 0.93
N GLY A 353 20.56 -1.10 0.32
CA GLY A 353 21.91 -0.53 0.45
C GLY A 353 22.27 -0.12 1.87
N MET A 354 21.35 0.50 2.60
CA MET A 354 21.54 0.87 4.02
C MET A 354 21.72 -0.37 4.90
N LEU A 355 20.91 -1.42 4.69
CA LEU A 355 21.07 -2.70 5.39
C LEU A 355 22.41 -3.36 5.07
N LEU A 356 22.81 -3.34 3.81
CA LEU A 356 24.07 -3.92 3.35
C LEU A 356 25.28 -3.13 3.85
N ALA A 357 25.23 -1.80 3.82
CA ALA A 357 26.30 -0.92 4.27
C ALA A 357 26.65 -1.13 5.76
N ASN A 358 25.67 -1.53 6.57
CA ASN A 358 25.86 -1.83 7.99
C ASN A 358 26.45 -3.23 8.27
N ARG A 359 26.67 -4.06 7.25
CA ARG A 359 27.30 -5.39 7.37
C ARG A 359 28.81 -5.31 7.21
N GLN A 360 29.55 -6.29 7.77
CA GLN A 360 31.02 -6.31 7.82
C GLN A 360 31.72 -6.27 6.43
N HIS A 361 31.02 -6.55 5.33
CA HIS A 361 31.57 -6.65 3.98
C HIS A 361 31.08 -5.53 3.04
N ALA A 362 30.51 -4.46 3.56
CA ALA A 362 29.96 -3.35 2.77
C ALA A 362 30.93 -2.76 1.74
N GLN A 363 32.21 -2.64 2.11
CA GLN A 363 33.27 -2.05 1.26
C GLN A 363 33.61 -2.87 0.01
N THR A 364 33.09 -4.09 -0.13
CA THR A 364 33.25 -4.90 -1.36
C THR A 364 32.21 -4.57 -2.41
N VAL A 365 31.13 -3.89 -2.05
CA VAL A 365 29.99 -3.57 -2.92
C VAL A 365 29.96 -2.09 -3.27
N PHE A 366 30.21 -1.23 -2.29
CA PHE A 366 30.15 0.22 -2.43
C PHE A 366 31.53 0.85 -2.27
N ASN A 367 31.77 1.97 -2.95
CA ASN A 367 32.92 2.81 -2.64
C ASN A 367 32.77 3.45 -1.24
N GLN A 368 33.87 4.02 -0.71
CA GLN A 368 33.87 4.57 0.64
C GLN A 368 32.81 5.66 0.84
N GLN A 369 32.66 6.59 -0.09
CA GLN A 369 31.71 7.70 0.00
C GLN A 369 30.26 7.20 0.04
N ALA A 370 29.91 6.22 -0.80
CA ALA A 370 28.59 5.61 -0.81
C ALA A 370 28.33 4.84 0.51
N THR A 371 29.33 4.11 1.01
CA THR A 371 29.22 3.38 2.28
C THR A 371 28.97 4.35 3.44
N GLU A 372 29.78 5.38 3.59
CA GLU A 372 29.64 6.40 4.66
C GLU A 372 28.27 7.08 4.59
N ARG A 373 27.80 7.39 3.40
CA ARG A 373 26.50 8.03 3.20
C ARG A 373 25.33 7.11 3.57
N LEU A 374 25.34 5.85 3.12
CA LEU A 374 24.28 4.89 3.41
C LEU A 374 24.25 4.50 4.90
N GLN A 375 25.41 4.47 5.57
CA GLN A 375 25.51 4.25 7.01
C GLN A 375 25.08 5.48 7.83
N GLY A 376 25.24 6.69 7.28
CA GLY A 376 24.93 7.95 7.95
C GLY A 376 23.43 8.20 8.11
N ILE A 377 22.56 7.50 7.38
CA ILE A 377 21.13 7.73 7.41
C ILE A 377 20.42 6.59 8.14
N GLN A 378 19.61 6.94 9.14
CA GLN A 378 18.74 6.02 9.86
C GLN A 378 17.30 6.13 9.33
N GLN A 379 16.71 4.99 9.02
CA GLN A 379 15.28 4.91 8.70
C GLN A 379 14.52 4.46 9.94
N LYS A 380 13.47 5.22 10.33
CA LYS A 380 12.56 4.90 11.44
C LYS A 380 11.13 4.84 10.92
N SER A 381 10.44 3.77 11.26
CA SER A 381 9.07 3.52 10.84
C SER A 381 8.09 3.58 12.01
N VAL A 382 6.79 3.52 11.67
CA VAL A 382 5.69 3.36 12.62
C VAL A 382 4.85 2.15 12.22
N ASN A 383 4.11 1.57 13.19
CA ASN A 383 3.07 0.60 12.85
C ASN A 383 1.87 1.31 12.19
N ALA A 384 1.36 0.74 11.11
CA ALA A 384 0.21 1.34 10.41
C ALA A 384 -1.12 1.06 11.12
N ARG A 385 -1.20 -0.01 11.94
CA ARG A 385 -2.42 -0.46 12.59
C ARG A 385 -2.21 -0.63 14.09
N ALA A 386 -3.25 -0.33 14.87
CA ALA A 386 -3.22 -0.60 16.30
C ALA A 386 -3.22 -2.11 16.58
N LEU A 387 -2.43 -2.54 17.57
CA LEU A 387 -2.29 -3.92 17.99
C LEU A 387 -2.80 -4.11 19.42
N GLY A 388 -3.56 -5.17 19.65
CA GLY A 388 -4.15 -5.44 20.95
C GLY A 388 -4.67 -6.86 21.09
N ILE A 389 -5.57 -7.03 22.04
CA ILE A 389 -6.20 -8.31 22.34
C ILE A 389 -7.73 -8.18 22.40
N LEU A 390 -8.43 -9.31 22.25
CA LEU A 390 -9.86 -9.37 22.56
C LEU A 390 -10.05 -9.54 24.06
N ILE A 391 -10.79 -8.61 24.66
CA ILE A 391 -11.20 -8.69 26.06
C ILE A 391 -12.71 -8.82 26.17
N ARG A 392 -13.19 -9.38 27.27
CA ARG A 392 -14.61 -9.40 27.61
C ARG A 392 -15.01 -8.08 28.26
N ASN A 393 -15.94 -7.36 27.66
CA ASN A 393 -16.52 -6.19 28.27
C ASN A 393 -17.46 -6.63 29.40
N THR A 394 -17.13 -6.28 30.64
CA THR A 394 -17.86 -6.71 31.85
C THR A 394 -19.31 -6.23 31.89
N THR A 395 -19.62 -5.09 31.25
CA THR A 395 -20.98 -4.52 31.23
C THR A 395 -21.87 -5.19 30.17
N THR A 396 -21.32 -5.50 29.00
CA THR A 396 -22.12 -6.03 27.87
C THR A 396 -21.95 -7.52 27.67
N GLY A 397 -20.96 -8.15 28.30
CA GLY A 397 -20.56 -9.52 28.10
C GLY A 397 -19.96 -9.83 26.72
N LYS A 398 -19.90 -8.85 25.83
CA LYS A 398 -19.37 -9.01 24.47
C LYS A 398 -17.86 -8.91 24.44
N LYS A 399 -17.24 -9.61 23.50
CA LYS A 399 -15.82 -9.45 23.17
C LYS A 399 -15.63 -8.19 22.38
N VAL A 400 -14.62 -7.40 22.79
CA VAL A 400 -14.26 -6.15 22.15
C VAL A 400 -12.74 -6.07 22.03
N PRO A 401 -12.19 -5.47 20.97
CA PRO A 401 -10.76 -5.22 20.87
C PRO A 401 -10.33 -4.20 21.93
N HIS A 402 -9.20 -4.46 22.55
CA HIS A 402 -8.49 -3.54 23.44
C HIS A 402 -7.06 -3.38 22.91
N TYR A 403 -6.75 -2.20 22.39
CA TYR A 403 -5.48 -1.94 21.74
C TYR A 403 -4.45 -1.45 22.76
N LEU A 404 -3.32 -2.15 22.86
CA LEU A 404 -2.20 -1.83 23.74
C LEU A 404 -1.17 -0.94 23.03
N ILE A 405 -0.96 -1.16 21.73
CA ILE A 405 -0.08 -0.35 20.89
C ILE A 405 -0.96 0.38 19.88
N PRO A 406 -1.13 1.71 20.01
CA PRO A 406 -1.88 2.50 19.03
C PRO A 406 -1.26 2.46 17.63
N ALA A 407 -2.05 2.74 16.59
CA ALA A 407 -1.51 3.01 15.27
C ALA A 407 -0.57 4.24 15.30
N ASN A 408 0.36 4.28 14.37
CA ASN A 408 1.39 5.31 14.26
C ASN A 408 2.32 5.41 15.49
N THR A 409 2.50 4.31 16.23
CA THR A 409 3.53 4.21 17.28
C THR A 409 4.89 3.93 16.63
N PRO A 410 5.97 4.67 17.00
CA PRO A 410 7.31 4.41 16.49
C PRO A 410 7.80 2.98 16.77
N LEU A 411 8.46 2.38 15.79
CA LEU A 411 9.02 1.02 15.89
C LEU A 411 10.50 1.07 16.30
N PRO A 412 10.99 0.09 17.09
CA PRO A 412 10.23 -1.00 17.72
C PRO A 412 9.34 -0.50 18.86
N ALA A 413 8.24 -1.18 19.13
CA ALA A 413 7.30 -0.81 20.16
C ALA A 413 6.92 -2.03 21.03
N GLN A 414 6.75 -1.81 22.34
CA GLN A 414 6.31 -2.82 23.27
C GLN A 414 5.34 -2.22 24.30
N ALA A 415 4.29 -2.97 24.61
CA ALA A 415 3.37 -2.64 25.67
C ALA A 415 3.04 -3.88 26.50
N THR A 416 2.99 -3.71 27.83
CA THR A 416 2.58 -4.74 28.78
C THR A 416 1.39 -4.22 29.57
N GLN A 417 0.35 -5.03 29.70
CA GLN A 417 -0.81 -4.72 30.53
C GLN A 417 -1.24 -5.96 31.30
N THR A 418 -1.67 -5.74 32.54
CA THR A 418 -2.17 -6.79 33.43
C THR A 418 -3.68 -6.96 33.25
N PHE A 419 -4.12 -8.18 33.11
CA PHE A 419 -5.53 -8.59 33.03
C PHE A 419 -5.83 -9.61 34.13
N GLY A 420 -7.11 -9.70 34.55
CA GLY A 420 -7.55 -10.69 35.53
C GLY A 420 -8.13 -11.94 34.87
N THR A 421 -7.99 -13.10 35.51
CA THR A 421 -8.79 -14.28 35.18
C THR A 421 -10.27 -14.00 35.38
N VAL A 422 -11.14 -14.66 34.62
CA VAL A 422 -12.59 -14.33 34.57
C VAL A 422 -13.47 -15.26 35.40
N VAL A 423 -12.90 -16.33 35.92
CA VAL A 423 -13.60 -17.31 36.80
C VAL A 423 -12.64 -17.90 37.83
N ASP A 424 -13.18 -18.35 38.96
CA ASP A 424 -12.44 -19.11 39.94
C ASP A 424 -11.97 -20.46 39.36
N HIS A 425 -10.80 -20.93 39.81
CA HIS A 425 -10.23 -22.21 39.39
C HIS A 425 -9.93 -22.32 37.90
N GLN A 426 -9.66 -21.17 37.25
CA GLN A 426 -9.32 -21.14 35.84
C GLN A 426 -7.97 -21.79 35.57
N THR A 427 -7.96 -22.87 34.78
CA THR A 427 -6.75 -23.67 34.49
C THR A 427 -6.07 -23.27 33.19
N ARG A 428 -6.63 -22.33 32.43
CA ARG A 428 -6.11 -21.85 31.14
C ARG A 428 -6.40 -20.38 30.95
N VAL A 429 -5.49 -19.69 30.29
CA VAL A 429 -5.70 -18.32 29.79
C VAL A 429 -5.47 -18.31 28.27
N HIS A 430 -6.47 -17.88 27.53
CA HIS A 430 -6.45 -17.80 26.07
C HIS A 430 -6.52 -16.34 25.65
N VAL A 431 -5.45 -15.81 25.07
CA VAL A 431 -5.34 -14.43 24.61
C VAL A 431 -5.42 -14.40 23.09
N LYS A 432 -6.49 -13.84 22.54
CA LYS A 432 -6.63 -13.61 21.08
C LYS A 432 -6.05 -12.27 20.71
N ILE A 433 -5.10 -12.28 19.78
CA ILE A 433 -4.40 -11.10 19.28
C ILE A 433 -5.19 -10.52 18.13
N VAL A 434 -5.37 -9.21 18.15
CA VAL A 434 -6.11 -8.47 17.12
C VAL A 434 -5.36 -7.26 16.62
N GLU A 435 -5.49 -7.02 15.34
CA GLU A 435 -5.03 -5.82 14.65
C GLU A 435 -6.25 -4.98 14.22
N SER A 436 -6.17 -3.66 14.33
CA SER A 436 -7.26 -2.79 13.87
C SER A 436 -7.49 -2.91 12.37
N GLY A 437 -8.72 -2.62 11.91
CA GLY A 437 -9.01 -2.53 10.48
C GLY A 437 -8.24 -1.43 9.77
N ALA A 438 -8.15 -1.51 8.46
CA ALA A 438 -7.50 -0.51 7.61
C ALA A 438 -8.39 0.73 7.46
N GLY A 439 -8.55 1.50 8.52
CA GLY A 439 -9.31 2.74 8.56
C GLY A 439 -10.55 2.71 9.47
N PRO A 440 -11.18 3.86 9.67
CA PRO A 440 -12.33 4.00 10.57
C PRO A 440 -13.50 3.10 10.17
N GLY A 441 -14.06 2.38 11.16
CA GLY A 441 -15.23 1.51 10.97
C GLY A 441 -14.95 0.18 10.28
N LYS A 442 -13.74 -0.10 9.83
CA LYS A 442 -13.36 -1.42 9.32
C LYS A 442 -13.20 -2.38 10.51
N PRO A 443 -13.62 -3.66 10.37
CA PRO A 443 -13.51 -4.63 11.45
C PRO A 443 -12.04 -4.94 11.78
N HIS A 444 -11.79 -5.29 13.03
CA HIS A 444 -10.48 -5.82 13.44
C HIS A 444 -10.24 -7.20 12.83
N THR A 445 -8.97 -7.53 12.65
CA THR A 445 -8.53 -8.86 12.18
C THR A 445 -7.90 -9.63 13.34
N ILE A 446 -8.23 -10.91 13.49
CA ILE A 446 -7.56 -11.80 14.44
C ILE A 446 -6.26 -12.26 13.78
N LEU A 447 -5.14 -12.02 14.44
CA LEU A 447 -3.82 -12.42 13.94
C LEU A 447 -3.41 -13.81 14.41
N GLY A 448 -3.87 -14.21 15.60
CA GLY A 448 -3.52 -15.46 16.22
C GLY A 448 -3.90 -15.47 17.69
N ASP A 449 -3.39 -16.46 18.42
CA ASP A 449 -3.65 -16.60 19.83
C ASP A 449 -2.42 -17.10 20.62
N CYS A 450 -2.44 -16.82 21.92
CA CYS A 450 -1.48 -17.28 22.89
C CYS A 450 -2.25 -17.99 24.01
N MET A 451 -1.85 -19.20 24.38
CA MET A 451 -2.53 -19.97 25.41
C MET A 451 -1.56 -20.39 26.51
N ILE A 452 -1.87 -20.00 27.74
CA ILE A 452 -1.23 -20.56 28.93
C ILE A 452 -2.11 -21.73 29.39
N THR A 453 -1.53 -22.90 29.56
CA THR A 453 -2.20 -24.12 30.09
C THR A 453 -1.63 -24.51 31.44
N ASP A 454 -2.31 -25.42 32.09
CA ASP A 454 -1.85 -26.05 33.34
C ASP A 454 -1.64 -25.07 34.51
N LEU A 455 -2.47 -24.01 34.53
CA LEU A 455 -2.50 -23.08 35.64
C LEU A 455 -2.97 -23.79 36.92
N PRO A 456 -2.49 -23.33 38.13
CA PRO A 456 -2.92 -23.87 39.41
C PRO A 456 -4.45 -23.83 39.56
N THR A 457 -5.01 -24.92 40.12
CA THR A 457 -6.47 -25.05 40.31
C THR A 457 -7.02 -24.22 41.45
N ASP A 458 -6.18 -23.54 42.23
CA ASP A 458 -6.51 -22.68 43.36
C ASP A 458 -6.51 -21.19 43.02
N LEU A 459 -6.34 -20.83 41.74
CA LEU A 459 -6.43 -19.43 41.27
C LEU A 459 -7.86 -18.90 41.44
N SER A 460 -7.96 -17.73 42.07
CA SER A 460 -9.22 -17.01 42.21
C SER A 460 -9.54 -16.19 40.95
N GLU A 461 -10.81 -15.86 40.77
CA GLU A 461 -11.22 -14.81 39.78
C GLU A 461 -10.43 -13.52 40.04
N GLY A 462 -9.93 -12.93 38.97
CA GLY A 462 -9.11 -11.71 39.01
C GLY A 462 -7.61 -11.97 39.21
N SER A 463 -7.13 -13.25 39.27
CA SER A 463 -5.68 -13.53 39.30
C SER A 463 -4.96 -12.86 38.13
N GLU A 464 -3.82 -12.22 38.46
CA GLU A 464 -3.14 -11.31 37.53
C GLU A 464 -2.34 -12.05 36.44
N VAL A 465 -2.62 -11.72 35.20
CA VAL A 465 -1.91 -12.19 34.00
C VAL A 465 -1.34 -10.99 33.24
N ASP A 466 -0.03 -10.92 33.12
CA ASP A 466 0.65 -9.91 32.33
C ASP A 466 0.68 -10.35 30.86
N VAL A 467 0.12 -9.54 29.99
CA VAL A 467 0.17 -9.72 28.53
C VAL A 467 1.10 -8.67 27.95
N THR A 468 2.17 -9.12 27.31
CA THR A 468 3.14 -8.26 26.62
C THR A 468 3.01 -8.47 25.14
N ILE A 469 2.80 -7.39 24.41
CA ILE A 469 2.76 -7.37 22.94
C ILE A 469 3.88 -6.45 22.47
N SER A 470 4.58 -6.83 21.41
CA SER A 470 5.59 -5.99 20.80
C SER A 470 5.59 -6.09 19.28
N TYR A 471 6.00 -4.99 18.66
CA TYR A 471 6.49 -4.94 17.29
C TYR A 471 8.02 -4.82 17.31
N ASP A 472 8.70 -5.59 16.48
CA ASP A 472 10.13 -5.39 16.21
C ASP A 472 10.37 -4.28 15.16
N HIS A 473 11.62 -4.08 14.77
CA HIS A 473 12.01 -3.09 13.77
C HIS A 473 11.38 -3.34 12.38
N GLU A 474 11.02 -4.59 12.08
CA GLU A 474 10.44 -5.03 10.82
C GLU A 474 8.90 -5.07 10.86
N ALA A 475 8.31 -4.53 11.93
CA ALA A 475 6.88 -4.58 12.22
C ALA A 475 6.31 -6.01 12.34
N ARG A 476 7.11 -6.98 12.78
CA ARG A 476 6.65 -8.32 13.13
C ARG A 476 6.11 -8.33 14.55
N VAL A 477 5.01 -9.02 14.75
CA VAL A 477 4.32 -9.09 16.03
C VAL A 477 4.86 -10.24 16.88
N HIS A 478 5.16 -9.94 18.14
CA HIS A 478 5.50 -10.91 19.16
C HIS A 478 4.57 -10.75 20.36
N ILE A 479 4.20 -11.86 20.99
CA ILE A 479 3.34 -11.84 22.17
C ILE A 479 3.84 -12.82 23.20
N SER A 480 3.74 -12.43 24.47
CA SER A 480 3.90 -13.31 25.61
C SER A 480 2.83 -13.02 26.65
N ALA A 481 2.41 -14.05 27.35
CA ALA A 481 1.53 -13.94 28.50
C ALA A 481 2.14 -14.69 29.68
N LYS A 482 2.06 -14.09 30.87
CA LYS A 482 2.62 -14.66 32.10
C LYS A 482 1.64 -14.50 33.26
N GLU A 483 1.24 -15.61 33.89
CA GLU A 483 0.50 -15.58 35.15
C GLU A 483 1.46 -15.28 36.29
N ARG A 484 1.12 -14.30 37.16
CA ARG A 484 2.06 -13.74 38.15
C ARG A 484 2.32 -14.65 39.36
N LEU A 485 1.30 -15.37 39.82
CA LEU A 485 1.44 -16.20 41.03
C LEU A 485 2.23 -17.48 40.76
N SER A 486 1.85 -18.23 39.73
CA SER A 486 2.54 -19.46 39.33
C SER A 486 3.83 -19.22 38.57
N GLY A 487 3.96 -18.03 37.92
CA GLY A 487 5.06 -17.73 37.04
C GLY A 487 5.00 -18.45 35.68
N LEU A 488 3.93 -19.21 35.42
CA LEU A 488 3.73 -19.88 34.14
C LEU A 488 3.57 -18.86 33.02
N SER A 489 4.20 -19.12 31.90
CA SER A 489 4.18 -18.23 30.74
C SER A 489 3.99 -19.01 29.44
N ALA A 490 3.38 -18.36 28.46
CA ALA A 490 3.31 -18.82 27.11
C ALA A 490 3.80 -17.70 26.17
N GLU A 491 4.51 -18.09 25.14
CA GLU A 491 4.89 -17.23 24.04
C GLU A 491 4.23 -17.75 22.78
N ALA A 492 3.62 -16.86 22.01
CA ALA A 492 3.12 -17.20 20.70
C ALA A 492 3.94 -16.49 19.64
N ARG A 493 4.46 -17.25 18.68
CA ARG A 493 4.65 -16.75 17.34
C ARG A 493 3.31 -16.82 16.65
N LEU A 494 2.93 -15.77 15.93
CA LEU A 494 1.69 -15.78 15.18
C LEU A 494 1.74 -16.92 14.15
N VAL A 495 1.11 -18.04 14.50
CA VAL A 495 0.91 -19.17 13.59
C VAL A 495 -0.45 -18.94 12.96
N ARG A 496 -0.46 -18.55 11.70
CA ARG A 496 -1.70 -18.30 10.97
C ARG A 496 -2.45 -19.59 10.68
N PRO A 497 -3.79 -19.59 10.69
CA PRO A 497 -4.60 -20.78 10.40
C PRO A 497 -4.26 -21.44 9.06
N GLU A 498 -3.79 -20.68 8.10
CA GLU A 498 -3.45 -21.12 6.75
C GLU A 498 -2.21 -22.04 6.69
N ASN A 499 -1.33 -21.96 7.70
CA ASN A 499 -0.15 -22.83 7.79
C ASN A 499 -0.44 -24.17 8.49
N ILE A 500 -1.67 -24.38 9.02
CA ILE A 500 -2.04 -25.60 9.74
C ILE A 500 -2.48 -26.73 8.80
N SER A 501 -2.97 -26.40 7.61
CA SER A 501 -3.44 -27.41 6.63
C SER A 501 -2.34 -28.27 5.99
N GLY A 502 -1.05 -27.89 6.13
CA GLY A 502 0.10 -28.64 5.62
C GLY A 502 0.81 -29.57 6.62
N GLN A 503 0.50 -29.53 7.93
CA GLN A 503 1.26 -30.25 8.96
C GLN A 503 0.48 -31.34 9.73
N LEU A 504 -0.71 -31.75 9.29
CA LEU A 504 -1.40 -32.94 9.81
C LEU A 504 -0.92 -34.23 9.13
N GLN A 505 0.40 -34.43 9.06
CA GLN A 505 0.98 -35.76 8.88
C GLN A 505 1.83 -36.10 10.11
N LYS A 506 1.19 -36.86 10.98
CA LYS A 506 1.74 -37.81 11.97
C LYS A 506 3.22 -37.68 12.31
N THR A 507 3.52 -37.07 13.43
CA THR A 507 4.72 -37.39 14.21
C THR A 507 4.36 -38.46 15.23
N THR A 508 4.58 -39.74 14.85
CA THR A 508 4.74 -40.83 15.79
C THR A 508 6.11 -40.69 16.43
N ALA A 509 6.13 -40.56 17.72
CA ALA A 509 7.34 -40.54 18.53
C ALA A 509 8.16 -41.82 18.30
N THR A 510 9.44 -41.65 17.94
CA THR A 510 10.44 -42.71 18.09
C THR A 510 11.66 -42.10 18.79
N GLN A 511 12.05 -42.74 19.88
CA GLN A 511 13.20 -42.40 20.72
C GLN A 511 14.53 -42.50 19.97
N PRO A 512 15.59 -41.83 20.39
CA PRO A 512 16.90 -41.90 19.73
C PRO A 512 17.68 -43.15 20.16
N GLU A 513 18.02 -43.99 19.21
CA GLU A 513 19.09 -44.97 19.38
C GLU A 513 20.43 -44.41 18.90
N ASN A 514 21.41 -44.52 19.78
CA ASN A 514 22.82 -44.30 19.51
C ASN A 514 23.36 -45.32 18.51
N THR A 515 23.98 -44.87 17.44
CA THR A 515 25.01 -45.73 16.77
C THR A 515 26.10 -44.88 16.10
N THR A 516 27.27 -45.29 16.34
CA THR A 516 28.64 -44.94 16.05
C THR A 516 28.95 -44.58 14.59
N ALA A 517 29.85 -43.63 14.44
CA ALA A 517 30.46 -43.17 13.20
C ALA A 517 31.17 -44.26 12.36
N THR A 518 30.95 -44.22 11.06
CA THR A 518 31.91 -44.79 10.09
C THR A 518 31.93 -43.89 8.82
N GLN A 519 33.13 -43.44 8.47
CA GLN A 519 33.39 -42.62 7.27
C GLN A 519 33.26 -43.48 6.00
N PRO A 520 32.76 -42.92 4.87
CA PRO A 520 32.95 -43.51 3.54
C PRO A 520 34.14 -42.89 2.79
N PRO A 521 34.74 -43.66 1.86
CA PRO A 521 36.03 -43.34 1.23
C PRO A 521 35.87 -42.39 0.03
N THR A 522 36.94 -41.62 -0.22
CA THR A 522 37.18 -40.72 -1.33
C THR A 522 37.27 -41.45 -2.71
N PRO A 523 36.68 -40.97 -3.79
CA PRO A 523 36.96 -41.44 -5.14
C PRO A 523 38.06 -40.62 -5.83
N THR A 524 38.95 -41.36 -6.46
CA THR A 524 40.07 -40.95 -7.30
C THR A 524 39.60 -40.44 -8.67
N PRO A 525 40.25 -39.45 -9.31
CA PRO A 525 39.86 -38.92 -10.61
C PRO A 525 40.42 -39.74 -11.78
N THR A 526 39.57 -39.99 -12.77
CA THR A 526 39.97 -40.54 -14.07
C THR A 526 40.02 -39.43 -15.14
N PRO A 527 40.94 -39.48 -16.12
CA PRO A 527 41.20 -38.37 -17.05
C PRO A 527 40.21 -38.37 -18.22
N VAL A 528 39.80 -37.15 -18.61
CA VAL A 528 38.94 -36.87 -19.75
C VAL A 528 39.78 -36.67 -21.01
N THR A 529 39.52 -37.45 -22.02
CA THR A 529 40.03 -37.30 -23.40
C THR A 529 39.21 -36.26 -24.15
N THR A 530 39.90 -35.31 -24.76
CA THR A 530 39.35 -34.32 -25.70
C THR A 530 39.04 -34.96 -27.06
N GLU A 531 37.79 -34.88 -27.50
CA GLU A 531 37.43 -35.04 -28.91
C GLU A 531 36.80 -33.76 -29.46
N SER A 532 37.31 -33.31 -30.59
CA SER A 532 36.93 -32.14 -31.38
C SER A 532 35.65 -32.41 -32.16
N ILE A 533 34.70 -31.46 -32.14
CA ILE A 533 33.48 -31.43 -32.94
C ILE A 533 33.63 -30.43 -34.09
N PRO A 534 33.20 -30.74 -35.33
CA PRO A 534 33.37 -29.88 -36.49
C PRO A 534 32.33 -28.74 -36.54
N GLU A 535 32.74 -27.62 -37.13
CA GLU A 535 31.90 -26.47 -37.47
C GLU A 535 30.83 -26.87 -38.50
N GLU A 536 29.55 -26.51 -38.21
CA GLU A 536 28.47 -26.50 -39.19
C GLU A 536 28.02 -25.08 -39.48
N GLU A 537 27.82 -24.79 -40.76
CA GLU A 537 27.49 -23.50 -41.36
C GLU A 537 26.09 -23.02 -40.99
N THR A 538 25.96 -21.72 -40.69
CA THR A 538 24.69 -21.00 -40.50
C THR A 538 24.06 -20.63 -41.84
N PRO A 539 22.75 -20.83 -42.06
CA PRO A 539 22.05 -20.18 -43.16
C PRO A 539 21.57 -18.77 -42.77
N SER A 540 21.86 -17.82 -43.63
CA SER A 540 21.43 -16.46 -43.62
C SER A 540 19.89 -16.36 -43.78
N ILE A 541 19.22 -15.64 -42.86
CA ILE A 541 17.83 -15.22 -43.03
C ILE A 541 17.80 -13.72 -43.27
N ASP A 542 17.17 -13.35 -44.38
CA ASP A 542 16.93 -11.99 -44.85
C ASP A 542 16.17 -11.12 -43.81
N SER A 543 16.76 -9.99 -43.51
CA SER A 543 16.14 -8.91 -42.72
C SER A 543 15.31 -8.01 -43.62
N ASN A 544 13.98 -7.95 -43.40
CA ASN A 544 13.17 -6.85 -43.88
C ASN A 544 12.16 -6.40 -42.84
N ALA A 545 12.25 -5.07 -42.54
CA ALA A 545 11.28 -4.21 -41.89
C ALA A 545 11.23 -4.19 -40.34
N SER A 546 12.25 -3.60 -39.74
CA SER A 546 12.07 -2.84 -38.50
C SER A 546 12.77 -1.50 -38.64
N MET A 547 12.00 -0.41 -38.61
CA MET A 547 12.55 0.95 -38.52
C MET A 547 13.35 1.06 -37.21
N SER A 548 14.61 1.46 -37.32
CA SER A 548 15.46 1.63 -36.15
C SER A 548 15.00 2.85 -35.33
N ILE A 549 15.18 2.77 -33.98
CA ILE A 549 14.89 3.85 -33.03
C ILE A 549 15.57 5.18 -33.44
N ASN A 550 16.70 5.11 -34.13
CA ASN A 550 17.40 6.30 -34.65
C ASN A 550 16.66 6.99 -35.80
N GLN A 551 15.90 6.27 -36.62
CA GLN A 551 15.05 6.85 -37.68
C GLN A 551 13.80 7.51 -37.09
N LEU A 552 13.21 6.90 -36.04
CA LEU A 552 12.08 7.48 -35.31
C LEU A 552 12.46 8.77 -34.57
N ASN A 553 13.63 8.81 -33.96
CA ASN A 553 14.17 9.99 -33.28
C ASN A 553 14.54 11.13 -34.27
N ALA A 554 14.99 10.80 -35.48
CA ALA A 554 15.26 11.77 -36.52
C ALA A 554 13.97 12.40 -37.07
N GLU A 555 12.89 11.64 -37.19
CA GLU A 555 11.57 12.11 -37.62
C GLU A 555 10.91 13.01 -36.56
N ILE A 556 11.04 12.66 -35.27
CA ILE A 556 10.57 13.51 -34.16
C ILE A 556 11.37 14.83 -34.08
N ALA A 557 12.66 14.81 -34.34
CA ALA A 557 13.49 16.02 -34.38
C ALA A 557 13.15 16.94 -35.57
N SER A 558 12.71 16.38 -36.68
CA SER A 558 12.29 17.18 -37.86
C SER A 558 10.92 17.84 -37.66
N LEU A 559 10.05 17.30 -36.83
CA LEU A 559 8.74 17.85 -36.49
C LEU A 559 8.82 18.97 -35.43
N SER A 560 9.87 19.03 -34.64
CA SER A 560 10.08 20.07 -33.61
C SER A 560 10.60 21.41 -34.19
N GLY A 561 11.01 21.43 -35.46
CA GLY A 561 11.54 22.63 -36.14
C GLY A 561 10.50 23.60 -36.75
N GLN A 562 9.19 23.32 -36.65
CA GLN A 562 8.14 24.09 -37.31
C GLN A 562 7.25 24.97 -36.42
N PHE A 563 7.56 25.11 -35.13
CA PHE A 563 6.83 26.04 -34.27
C PHE A 563 7.70 27.25 -33.90
N GLN A 564 7.51 28.35 -34.62
CA GLN A 564 8.00 29.67 -34.21
C GLN A 564 7.22 30.15 -33.00
N VAL A 565 7.93 30.37 -31.89
CA VAL A 565 7.40 31.02 -30.68
C VAL A 565 7.25 32.50 -31.00
N VAL A 566 6.03 32.99 -31.02
CA VAL A 566 5.73 34.43 -31.03
C VAL A 566 6.02 34.97 -29.64
N PRO A 567 6.83 36.02 -29.44
CA PRO A 567 7.05 36.60 -28.12
C PRO A 567 5.75 37.27 -27.65
N THR A 568 5.19 36.84 -26.55
CA THR A 568 4.15 37.58 -25.83
C THR A 568 4.82 38.55 -24.86
N ASP A 569 4.37 39.81 -24.90
CA ASP A 569 4.78 40.89 -24.00
C ASP A 569 4.63 40.47 -22.50
N PRO A 570 5.44 41.04 -21.60
CA PRO A 570 5.38 40.70 -20.18
C PRO A 570 4.10 41.23 -19.55
N LEU A 571 3.23 40.32 -19.12
CA LEU A 571 2.05 40.63 -18.32
C LEU A 571 2.49 41.16 -16.95
N GLU A 572 1.86 42.29 -16.59
CA GLU A 572 2.00 42.95 -15.30
C GLU A 572 1.85 41.98 -14.13
N SER A 573 2.72 42.13 -13.14
CA SER A 573 2.73 41.36 -11.91
C SER A 573 1.41 41.51 -11.15
N GLU A 574 0.58 40.49 -11.15
CA GLU A 574 -0.57 40.38 -10.26
C GLU A 574 -0.08 40.18 -8.81
N GLN A 575 -0.46 41.12 -7.94
CA GLN A 575 -0.21 40.98 -6.50
C GLN A 575 -1.05 39.83 -5.93
N PRO A 576 -0.51 39.06 -4.95
CA PRO A 576 -1.23 37.93 -4.37
C PRO A 576 -2.55 38.38 -3.71
N ILE A 577 -3.63 37.72 -4.06
CA ILE A 577 -4.97 37.94 -3.51
C ILE A 577 -4.99 37.44 -2.06
N ALA A 578 -5.26 38.36 -1.10
CA ALA A 578 -5.39 37.98 0.30
C ALA A 578 -6.68 37.18 0.54
N LEU A 579 -6.57 36.06 1.24
CA LEU A 579 -7.70 35.19 1.58
C LEU A 579 -8.23 35.48 3.01
N CYS A 580 -9.51 35.18 3.23
CA CYS A 580 -10.17 35.30 4.54
C CYS A 580 -9.69 34.22 5.51
N ASN A 581 -9.19 34.58 6.68
CA ASN A 581 -8.69 33.67 7.72
C ASN A 581 -9.75 32.75 8.34
N PHE A 582 -11.03 32.89 7.97
CA PHE A 582 -12.15 32.12 8.56
C PHE A 582 -12.82 31.16 7.59
N CYS A 583 -12.78 31.41 6.28
CA CYS A 583 -13.44 30.58 5.27
C CYS A 583 -12.65 30.43 3.97
N ALA A 584 -11.38 30.86 3.94
CA ALA A 584 -10.44 30.80 2.81
C ALA A 584 -10.94 31.41 1.49
N GLU A 585 -12.00 32.20 1.49
CA GLU A 585 -12.49 32.91 0.30
C GLU A 585 -11.68 34.18 0.03
N PRO A 586 -11.54 34.61 -1.23
CA PRO A 586 -10.84 35.84 -1.58
C PRO A 586 -11.45 37.09 -0.89
N LEU A 587 -10.58 37.92 -0.35
CA LEU A 587 -11.00 39.18 0.26
C LEU A 587 -11.18 40.24 -0.82
N HIS A 588 -12.29 41.01 -0.76
CA HIS A 588 -12.47 42.18 -1.61
C HIS A 588 -11.40 43.23 -1.30
N ARG A 589 -11.09 44.16 -2.21
CA ARG A 589 -10.03 45.19 -2.11
C ARG A 589 -10.07 46.05 -0.82
N LYS A 590 -11.13 45.95 -0.02
CA LYS A 590 -11.27 46.61 1.30
C LYS A 590 -11.11 45.67 2.51
N GLY A 591 -10.63 44.42 2.30
CA GLY A 591 -10.39 43.47 3.39
C GLY A 591 -11.65 42.83 4.00
N HIS A 592 -12.80 42.90 3.32
CA HIS A 592 -14.05 42.24 3.73
C HIS A 592 -14.26 40.93 2.96
N CYS A 593 -14.68 39.92 3.67
CA CYS A 593 -15.12 38.67 3.06
C CYS A 593 -16.60 38.74 2.71
N THR A 594 -16.95 38.56 1.44
CA THR A 594 -18.33 38.60 0.95
C THR A 594 -19.16 37.41 1.42
N LYS A 595 -18.53 36.28 1.77
CA LYS A 595 -19.21 35.04 2.16
C LYS A 595 -19.53 34.98 3.66
N CYS A 596 -18.59 35.33 4.53
CA CYS A 596 -18.78 35.24 5.98
C CYS A 596 -18.96 36.62 6.69
N GLY A 597 -18.86 37.74 5.97
CA GLY A 597 -19.05 39.09 6.50
C GLY A 597 -17.97 39.57 7.47
N LYS A 598 -16.87 38.83 7.66
CA LYS A 598 -15.79 39.16 8.61
C LYS A 598 -14.69 39.98 7.94
N THR A 599 -14.09 40.90 8.71
CA THR A 599 -12.95 41.72 8.26
C THR A 599 -11.65 41.22 8.84
N SER A 600 -10.61 41.08 8.02
CA SER A 600 -9.25 40.86 8.50
C SER A 600 -8.61 42.18 8.87
N LYS A 601 -8.36 42.41 10.15
CA LYS A 601 -7.54 43.55 10.59
C LYS A 601 -6.08 43.17 10.51
N SER A 602 -5.33 43.84 9.64
CA SER A 602 -3.88 43.82 9.64
C SER A 602 -3.34 44.35 10.95
N ALA A 603 -2.45 43.60 11.61
CA ALA A 603 -1.78 44.01 12.82
C ALA A 603 -0.77 45.14 12.54
N ALA A 604 -1.15 46.38 12.83
CA ALA A 604 -0.21 47.48 13.00
C ALA A 604 -0.03 47.74 14.49
N LYS A 605 1.23 47.56 14.98
CA LYS A 605 1.66 47.92 16.33
C LYS A 605 1.42 49.42 16.62
N LYS A 606 0.73 49.77 17.74
CA LYS A 606 1.04 50.93 18.60
C LYS A 606 0.50 50.76 20.01
N ARG A 607 1.30 51.21 20.95
CA ARG A 607 1.24 51.18 22.43
C ARG A 607 0.10 52.03 23.02
N PRO A 608 -0.19 51.91 24.33
CA PRO A 608 -1.48 52.19 24.94
C PRO A 608 -1.62 53.60 25.54
N GLN A 609 -2.85 54.11 25.57
CA GLN A 609 -3.21 55.14 26.54
C GLN A 609 -4.60 54.89 27.11
N LYS A 610 -4.68 55.08 28.44
CA LYS A 610 -5.83 54.99 29.33
C LYS A 610 -6.85 56.11 29.03
N HIS A 611 -8.16 55.87 29.15
CA HIS A 611 -9.03 56.58 30.10
C HIS A 611 -10.46 56.03 30.07
N LYS A 612 -11.08 56.13 31.21
CA LYS A 612 -12.36 55.66 31.76
C LYS A 612 -13.59 56.46 31.26
N PRO A 613 -14.81 56.28 31.84
CA PRO A 613 -15.99 55.75 31.15
C PRO A 613 -17.15 56.75 31.10
N LYS A 614 -18.26 56.50 30.40
CA LYS A 614 -19.58 57.00 30.78
C LYS A 614 -20.75 56.22 30.21
N ASN A 615 -21.66 55.96 31.10
CA ASN A 615 -23.02 55.45 31.04
C ASN A 615 -23.94 56.01 29.94
N SER A 616 -24.88 55.18 29.45
CA SER A 616 -26.35 55.39 29.69
C SER A 616 -27.11 54.36 28.81
N ASN A 617 -27.83 53.50 29.51
CA ASN A 617 -29.28 53.32 29.52
C ASN A 617 -30.05 53.44 28.20
N THR A 618 -30.66 52.30 27.78
CA THR A 618 -32.13 52.13 27.89
C THR A 618 -32.55 50.78 27.30
N ASN A 619 -33.26 50.02 28.09
CA ASN A 619 -34.16 48.90 27.79
C ASN A 619 -35.57 49.51 27.55
N PRO A 620 -36.65 48.83 27.21
CA PRO A 620 -36.93 47.43 26.81
C PRO A 620 -38.03 47.29 25.73
N LYS A 621 -38.31 46.11 25.25
CA LYS A 621 -39.70 45.57 25.14
C LYS A 621 -39.77 44.10 24.73
N LYS A 622 -40.44 43.38 25.61
CA LYS A 622 -40.97 42.03 25.53
C LYS A 622 -41.93 41.82 24.36
N ARG A 623 -41.93 40.65 23.76
CA ARG A 623 -43.20 39.94 23.48
C ARG A 623 -43.00 38.43 23.45
N ARG A 624 -43.81 37.81 24.16
CA ARG A 624 -44.13 36.49 24.66
C ARG A 624 -44.96 35.66 23.64
N LEU A 625 -44.92 34.33 23.87
CA LEU A 625 -45.95 33.30 23.61
C LEU A 625 -45.88 32.63 22.22
N LYS A 626 -45.94 31.28 22.07
CA LYS A 626 -46.72 30.26 22.80
C LYS A 626 -46.17 28.86 22.57
N LYS A 627 -46.20 28.05 23.63
CA LYS A 627 -46.10 26.59 23.69
C LYS A 627 -47.25 25.91 22.94
N ARG A 628 -46.99 24.73 22.33
CA ARG A 628 -47.92 23.60 22.38
C ARG A 628 -47.22 22.25 22.21
N ARG A 629 -47.25 21.44 23.23
CA ARG A 629 -47.33 19.97 23.31
C ARG A 629 -48.80 19.67 23.68
N PRO A 630 -49.34 18.43 23.66
CA PRO A 630 -48.86 17.06 23.40
C PRO A 630 -49.86 16.18 22.62
N LYS A 631 -49.57 14.87 22.33
CA LYS A 631 -50.38 13.74 22.84
C LYS A 631 -49.82 12.39 22.42
N LYS A 632 -49.73 11.52 23.42
CA LYS A 632 -49.54 10.08 23.41
C LYS A 632 -50.77 9.38 22.79
N LYS A 633 -50.54 8.20 22.17
CA LYS A 633 -51.40 7.03 22.42
C LYS A 633 -50.62 5.73 22.21
N ALA A 634 -50.70 4.90 23.20
CA ALA A 634 -50.29 3.52 23.30
C ALA A 634 -51.35 2.60 22.74
N THR A 635 -50.93 1.40 22.28
CA THR A 635 -51.64 0.12 22.56
C THR A 635 -50.72 -1.06 22.16
N GLN A 636 -50.49 -1.91 23.12
CA GLN A 636 -50.20 -3.35 23.03
C GLN A 636 -51.55 -4.11 23.05
N PRO A 637 -51.64 -5.47 23.04
CA PRO A 637 -50.69 -6.58 22.83
C PRO A 637 -51.29 -7.80 22.05
N THR A 638 -50.60 -8.95 22.17
CA THR A 638 -51.02 -10.37 22.01
C THR A 638 -50.50 -11.05 20.73
N ASN A 639 -49.94 -12.25 20.65
CA ASN A 639 -49.98 -13.47 21.46
C ASN A 639 -48.85 -14.41 21.00
N GLN A 640 -48.31 -15.17 21.93
CA GLN A 640 -47.63 -16.46 21.69
C GLN A 640 -48.71 -17.57 21.42
N PRO A 641 -48.36 -18.76 20.88
CA PRO A 641 -47.70 -19.79 21.67
C PRO A 641 -46.71 -20.74 20.91
N ALA A 642 -45.68 -21.22 21.59
CA ALA A 642 -45.35 -22.61 21.97
C ALA A 642 -45.17 -23.65 20.84
N ALA A 643 -44.16 -24.48 20.77
CA ALA A 643 -43.44 -25.35 21.69
C ALA A 643 -42.46 -26.26 20.93
N LYS A 644 -41.41 -26.74 21.65
CA LYS A 644 -40.68 -28.02 21.50
C LYS A 644 -39.82 -28.22 20.23
N ASP A 645 -38.54 -28.54 20.33
CA ASP A 645 -37.98 -29.72 20.96
C ASP A 645 -36.48 -29.55 21.29
N THR A 646 -36.06 -30.28 22.29
CA THR A 646 -34.79 -30.56 22.87
C THR A 646 -33.77 -31.11 21.89
N GLU A 647 -32.56 -30.51 21.85
CA GLU A 647 -31.32 -31.24 21.66
C GLU A 647 -30.28 -30.67 22.60
N THR A 648 -29.81 -31.52 23.51
CA THR A 648 -28.71 -31.32 24.44
C THR A 648 -27.44 -31.40 23.66
N GLY A 649 -26.86 -30.24 23.31
CA GLY A 649 -25.47 -30.09 22.90
C GLY A 649 -24.64 -29.61 24.11
N GLU A 650 -23.69 -30.39 24.53
CA GLU A 650 -22.65 -29.98 25.49
C GLU A 650 -22.04 -28.68 24.98
N LYS A 651 -22.32 -27.57 25.67
CA LYS A 651 -21.61 -26.31 25.46
C LYS A 651 -20.24 -26.48 26.03
N ASP A 652 -19.24 -26.51 25.17
CA ASP A 652 -17.85 -26.47 25.56
C ASP A 652 -17.60 -25.25 26.43
N PHE A 653 -17.00 -25.49 27.59
CA PHE A 653 -16.61 -24.51 28.61
C PHE A 653 -15.62 -23.44 28.07
N TRP A 654 -15.17 -23.62 26.84
CA TRP A 654 -14.22 -22.76 26.12
C TRP A 654 -14.79 -21.44 25.60
N ASP A 655 -16.12 -21.31 25.53
CA ASP A 655 -16.79 -20.10 25.07
C ASP A 655 -16.67 -18.91 26.05
N PHE A 656 -16.03 -19.06 27.18
CA PHE A 656 -15.94 -18.03 28.23
C PHE A 656 -14.66 -17.17 28.18
N LEU A 657 -13.61 -17.64 27.52
CA LEU A 657 -12.37 -16.86 27.33
C LEU A 657 -12.16 -16.46 25.87
N GLU A 658 -12.90 -17.03 25.03
CA GLU A 658 -12.99 -16.55 23.66
C GLU A 658 -13.63 -15.19 23.53
#